data_c1038ce6bc26faecf25310c427583c3f
#
_entry.id   c1038ce6bc26faecf25310c427583c3f
#
_cell.length_a   1.000
_cell.length_b   1.000
_cell.length_c   1.000
_cell.angle_alpha   90.00
_cell.angle_beta   90.00
_cell.angle_gamma   90.00
#
_symmetry.space_group_name_H-M   'P 1'
#
loop_
_entity.id
_entity.type
_entity.pdbx_description
1 polymer ?
#
loop_
_entity_poly.entity_id
_entity_poly.type
_entity_poly.pdbx_seq_one_letter_code
_entity_poly.pdbx_strand_id
1 'polypeptide(L)'
;MGRIIGIDLGTTNSCVAVLDGDKPRVLENAEGERTTASVIAYTEGETLVGQPAKRQAVTNPQNTLYAIKRLIGRRFEDEEVQRDIEIMPFNIVKADNGDAWVEAQGQKMAAPQVSAEVLKKMKKTAEDFLGEEVTGAVVTVPAYFNDAQRQATKDAGRIAGLDVKRIINEPTAAALAYGLDKQGGDRTIAVYDLGGGTFDISIIEIDEVEGEKTFEVLSTNGDTHLGGEDFDNRMINYLVDEFKKEQGINLKXDPLAMQRVKEAAEKAKIELSSTTQTDVNLPYVTADATGPKHMNIKVTRAKLESLVEDLVQRSLEPLKVALADADLSVGEITDVILVGGQTRMPMVQAKVTEFFGKEPRKDVNPDEAVAMGAAVQGGVLAGEVKDVLLLDVTPLSFGIETMGGVMTKLIEKNTTIPTKADQVFSTAEDNQSAVTIHVLQGERKQATYNKSLGQFNLEGIQPAPRGMPQVEVTFDLDADGILNVSAKDKATGKEQKITIQASGGLSEEEIEAMVQEAEANKEADKKFEELVTARNQADQMIHGTKKQVEEAGEALPADEKAKIEAAIEALESVKSGDDKEAIDAKVQELMQAAQKLMEIAQQKAQAEQAGADAGEQPKQDDDVVDAEFEEVKEDKK
;
A
#
# COMPACT_ATOMS: atom_id res chain seq x y z
N MET A 1 -5.95 -18.76 21.72
CA MET A 1 -5.39 -18.10 20.54
C MET A 1 -6.42 -17.11 20.03
N GLY A 2 -6.00 -15.88 19.72
CA GLY A 2 -6.93 -14.86 19.26
C GLY A 2 -7.44 -15.11 17.87
N ARG A 3 -8.46 -14.32 17.49
CA ARG A 3 -9.00 -14.39 16.15
C ARG A 3 -7.97 -13.93 15.13
N ILE A 4 -7.99 -14.58 13.98
CA ILE A 4 -7.13 -14.21 12.86
C ILE A 4 -8.04 -13.68 11.76
N ILE A 5 -7.85 -12.43 11.39
CA ILE A 5 -8.69 -11.79 10.38
C ILE A 5 -8.06 -11.95 9.01
N GLY A 6 -8.88 -11.81 7.98
CA GLY A 6 -8.41 -11.85 6.61
C GLY A 6 -8.50 -10.46 5.99
N ILE A 7 -7.42 -10.01 5.38
CA ILE A 7 -7.36 -8.68 4.80
C ILE A 7 -6.93 -8.76 3.34
N ASP A 8 -7.75 -8.18 2.49
CA ASP A 8 -7.39 -7.91 1.11
C ASP A 8 -6.87 -6.48 1.07
N LEU A 9 -5.55 -6.34 0.99
CA LEU A 9 -4.92 -5.02 0.90
C LEU A 9 -4.76 -4.68 -0.57
N GLY A 10 -5.77 -4.04 -1.14
CA GLY A 10 -5.80 -3.79 -2.57
C GLY A 10 -5.17 -2.47 -2.97
N THR A 11 -4.84 -2.37 -4.24
CA THR A 11 -4.27 -1.14 -4.78
C THR A 11 -5.24 0.03 -4.66
N THR A 12 -6.50 -0.23 -4.94
CA THR A 12 -7.53 0.80 -4.97
C THR A 12 -8.48 0.70 -3.79
N ASN A 13 -8.87 -0.51 -3.43
CA ASN A 13 -9.79 -0.77 -2.32
C ASN A 13 -9.29 -1.93 -1.50
N SER A 14 -9.57 -1.87 -0.20
CA SER A 14 -9.22 -2.92 0.74
C SER A 14 -10.48 -3.44 1.42
N CYS A 15 -10.36 -4.64 1.99
CA CYS A 15 -11.53 -5.31 2.53
C CYS A 15 -11.06 -6.21 3.67
N VAL A 16 -11.89 -6.33 4.73
CA VAL A 16 -11.55 -7.18 5.86
C VAL A 16 -12.71 -8.12 6.14
N ALA A 17 -12.37 -9.36 6.49
CA ALA A 17 -13.35 -10.39 6.77
C ALA A 17 -12.89 -11.24 7.94
N VAL A 18 -13.85 -11.87 8.60
CA VAL A 18 -13.59 -12.84 9.67
C VAL A 18 -14.43 -14.07 9.41
N LEU A 19 -14.03 -15.20 10.00
CA LEU A 19 -14.91 -16.37 9.99
C LEU A 19 -15.98 -16.18 11.06
N ASP A 20 -17.22 -16.38 10.64
CA ASP A 20 -18.37 -16.36 11.52
C ASP A 20 -18.97 -17.75 11.45
N GLY A 21 -18.61 -18.60 12.43
CA GLY A 21 -18.85 -20.00 12.27
C GLY A 21 -17.87 -20.58 11.26
N ASP A 22 -18.39 -21.23 10.23
CA ASP A 22 -17.53 -21.76 9.18
C ASP A 22 -17.60 -20.93 7.89
N LYS A 23 -18.24 -19.76 7.95
CA LYS A 23 -18.42 -18.93 6.76
C LYS A 23 -17.71 -17.60 6.92
N PRO A 24 -17.06 -17.13 5.87
CA PRO A 24 -16.44 -15.82 5.94
C PRO A 24 -17.48 -14.72 5.91
N ARG A 25 -17.24 -13.69 6.71
CA ARG A 25 -18.13 -12.55 6.80
C ARG A 25 -17.32 -11.28 6.59
N VAL A 26 -17.71 -10.49 5.59
CA VAL A 26 -17.07 -9.23 5.30
C VAL A 26 -17.65 -8.17 6.23
N LEU A 27 -16.78 -7.31 6.75
CA LEU A 27 -17.14 -6.37 7.79
C LEU A 27 -17.27 -4.96 7.24
N GLU A 28 -18.24 -4.21 7.76
CA GLU A 28 -18.44 -2.81 7.38
C GLU A 28 -17.54 -1.91 8.21
N ASN A 29 -16.96 -0.93 7.54
CA ASN A 29 -16.10 0.02 8.22
C ASN A 29 -16.92 1.09 8.94
N ALA A 30 -16.23 2.08 9.53
CA ALA A 30 -16.89 3.11 10.31
C ALA A 30 -17.87 3.94 9.49
N GLU A 31 -17.65 4.00 8.18
CA GLU A 31 -18.53 4.72 7.26
C GLU A 31 -19.68 3.85 6.75
N GLY A 32 -19.77 2.61 7.21
CA GLY A 32 -20.84 1.71 6.80
C GLY A 32 -20.61 1.03 5.48
N GLU A 33 -19.37 1.00 5.00
CA GLU A 33 -19.07 0.40 3.71
C GLU A 33 -18.30 -0.89 3.88
N ARG A 34 -18.52 -1.81 2.97
CA ARG A 34 -17.91 -3.14 3.05
C ARG A 34 -16.51 -3.15 2.46
N THR A 35 -16.15 -2.17 1.67
CA THR A 35 -14.77 -1.97 1.21
C THR A 35 -14.31 -0.59 1.64
N THR A 36 -12.99 -0.47 1.81
CA THR A 36 -12.37 0.77 2.24
C THR A 36 -11.43 1.22 1.14
N ALA A 37 -11.61 2.46 0.66
CA ALA A 37 -10.67 2.99 -0.33
C ALA A 37 -9.27 3.00 0.24
N SER A 38 -8.29 2.54 -0.55
CA SER A 38 -6.89 2.50 -0.14
C SER A 38 -6.26 3.87 -0.37
N VAL A 39 -6.81 4.87 0.30
CA VAL A 39 -6.43 6.27 0.15
C VAL A 39 -6.16 6.83 1.53
N ILE A 40 -5.03 7.51 1.68
CA ILE A 40 -4.61 8.11 2.93
C ILE A 40 -4.36 9.59 2.70
N ALA A 41 -4.99 10.45 3.50
CA ALA A 41 -4.80 11.88 3.37
C ALA A 41 -4.25 12.45 4.67
N TYR A 42 -3.22 13.25 4.54
CA TYR A 42 -2.62 13.95 5.67
C TYR A 42 -3.03 15.40 5.60
N THR A 43 -3.78 15.83 6.62
CA THR A 43 -4.23 17.21 6.73
C THR A 43 -3.60 17.82 7.95
N GLU A 44 -3.89 19.09 8.16
CA GLU A 44 -3.31 19.77 9.31
C GLU A 44 -3.88 19.28 10.63
N GLY A 45 -5.03 18.71 10.63
CA GLY A 45 -5.66 18.28 11.86
C GLY A 45 -5.69 16.78 12.09
N GLU A 46 -5.44 15.99 11.03
CA GLU A 46 -5.68 14.57 11.18
C GLU A 46 -5.17 13.80 9.98
N THR A 47 -5.12 12.48 10.16
CA THR A 47 -4.87 11.54 9.09
C THR A 47 -6.20 10.87 8.74
N LEU A 48 -6.57 10.95 7.48
CA LEU A 48 -7.81 10.35 7.01
C LEU A 48 -7.50 9.10 6.20
N VAL A 49 -8.31 8.08 6.36
CA VAL A 49 -8.14 6.83 5.62
C VAL A 49 -9.49 6.42 5.04
N GLY A 50 -9.48 6.01 3.78
CA GLY A 50 -10.68 5.50 3.14
C GLY A 50 -11.46 6.58 2.45
N GLN A 51 -12.78 6.46 2.48
CA GLN A 51 -13.66 7.38 1.77
C GLN A 51 -13.47 8.83 2.21
N PRO A 52 -13.32 9.12 3.51
CA PRO A 52 -13.04 10.52 3.88
C PRO A 52 -11.79 11.08 3.22
N ALA A 53 -10.73 10.25 3.09
CA ALA A 53 -9.52 10.70 2.41
C ALA A 53 -9.79 10.95 0.93
N LYS A 54 -10.54 10.05 0.31
CA LYS A 54 -10.84 10.16 -1.12
C LYS A 54 -11.65 11.41 -1.41
N ARG A 55 -12.60 11.74 -0.53
CA ARG A 55 -13.49 12.86 -0.80
C ARG A 55 -12.80 14.21 -0.81
N GLN A 56 -11.70 14.37 -0.06
CA GLN A 56 -11.01 15.65 0.01
C GLN A 56 -9.78 15.70 -0.92
N ALA A 57 -9.60 14.68 -1.76
CA ALA A 57 -8.39 14.60 -2.57
C ALA A 57 -8.22 15.77 -3.52
N VAL A 58 -9.32 16.28 -4.05
CA VAL A 58 -9.24 17.34 -5.04
C VAL A 58 -8.69 18.63 -4.43
N THR A 59 -8.93 18.87 -3.16
CA THR A 59 -8.43 20.06 -2.49
C THR A 59 -7.13 19.86 -1.75
N ASN A 60 -6.62 18.61 -1.73
CA ASN A 60 -5.38 18.29 -1.02
C ASN A 60 -4.60 17.24 -1.82
N PRO A 61 -4.35 17.48 -3.10
CA PRO A 61 -3.80 16.40 -3.94
C PRO A 61 -2.37 16.03 -3.56
N GLN A 62 -1.58 16.96 -3.05
CA GLN A 62 -0.19 16.66 -2.76
C GLN A 62 -0.02 15.84 -1.48
N ASN A 63 -1.04 15.80 -0.64
CA ASN A 63 -0.96 15.08 0.62
C ASN A 63 -2.00 13.97 0.71
N THR A 64 -2.55 13.58 -0.42
CA THR A 64 -3.49 12.47 -0.48
C THR A 64 -2.84 11.36 -1.28
N LEU A 65 -2.51 10.28 -0.59
CA LEU A 65 -1.70 9.20 -1.15
C LEU A 65 -2.60 8.03 -1.51
N TYR A 66 -2.36 7.46 -2.69
CA TYR A 66 -3.11 6.30 -3.14
C TYR A 66 -2.23 5.46 -4.05
N ALA A 67 -2.70 4.25 -4.37
CA ALA A 67 -1.96 3.31 -5.20
C ALA A 67 -0.57 3.02 -4.63
N ILE A 68 -0.44 3.05 -3.32
CA ILE A 68 0.84 2.84 -2.65
C ILE A 68 1.33 1.41 -2.88
N LYS A 69 0.40 0.48 -3.09
CA LYS A 69 0.77 -0.90 -3.38
C LYS A 69 1.70 -1.00 -4.59
N ARG A 70 1.61 -0.05 -5.52
CA ARG A 70 2.51 -0.05 -6.68
C ARG A 70 3.95 0.27 -6.30
N LEU A 71 4.16 0.93 -5.17
CA LEU A 71 5.50 1.33 -4.73
C LEU A 71 6.08 0.38 -3.70
N ILE A 72 5.25 -0.43 -3.07
CA ILE A 72 5.70 -1.22 -1.94
C ILE A 72 6.72 -2.25 -2.42
N GLY A 73 7.84 -2.33 -1.71
CA GLY A 73 8.90 -3.26 -2.06
C GLY A 73 9.70 -2.89 -3.30
N ARG A 74 9.59 -1.64 -3.77
CA ARG A 74 10.26 -1.24 -5.01
C ARG A 74 11.33 -0.20 -4.75
N ARG A 75 12.31 -0.16 -5.66
CA ARG A 75 13.36 0.85 -5.63
C ARG A 75 12.92 2.06 -6.43
N PHE A 76 13.44 3.22 -6.04
CA PHE A 76 13.10 4.47 -6.72
C PHE A 76 13.40 4.40 -8.21
N GLU A 77 14.51 3.73 -8.56
CA GLU A 77 14.95 3.68 -9.96
C GLU A 77 14.16 2.67 -10.80
N ASP A 78 13.29 1.88 -10.20
CA ASP A 78 12.51 0.90 -10.95
C ASP A 78 11.66 1.60 -12.00
N GLU A 79 11.56 0.98 -13.16
CA GLU A 79 10.83 1.56 -14.28
C GLU A 79 9.37 1.82 -13.92
N GLU A 80 8.78 0.90 -13.17
CA GLU A 80 7.39 1.07 -12.74
C GLU A 80 7.24 2.32 -11.86
N VAL A 81 8.21 2.55 -10.97
CA VAL A 81 8.16 3.71 -10.10
C VAL A 81 8.33 4.99 -10.91
N GLN A 82 9.27 5.00 -11.87
CA GLN A 82 9.48 6.18 -12.69
C GLN A 82 8.24 6.55 -13.49
N ARG A 83 7.49 5.53 -13.91
CA ARG A 83 6.23 5.78 -14.60
C ARG A 83 5.21 6.44 -13.67
N ASP A 84 5.13 5.96 -12.43
CA ASP A 84 4.20 6.52 -11.47
C ASP A 84 4.56 7.96 -11.08
N ILE A 85 5.86 8.29 -11.06
CA ILE A 85 6.26 9.65 -10.74
C ILE A 85 5.62 10.63 -11.71
N GLU A 86 5.49 10.24 -12.97
CA GLU A 86 4.96 11.14 -13.98
C GLU A 86 3.44 11.34 -13.86
N ILE A 87 2.74 10.39 -13.24
CA ILE A 87 1.28 10.47 -13.24
C ILE A 87 0.67 10.78 -11.88
N MET A 88 1.42 10.57 -10.78
CA MET A 88 0.84 10.79 -9.45
C MET A 88 0.96 12.25 -9.04
N PRO A 89 -0.10 12.80 -8.41
CA PRO A 89 -0.05 14.20 -7.96
C PRO A 89 0.79 14.41 -6.71
N PHE A 90 1.10 13.37 -5.97
CA PHE A 90 1.95 13.49 -4.78
C PHE A 90 3.38 13.14 -5.15
N ASN A 91 4.30 13.50 -4.26
CA ASN A 91 5.72 13.34 -4.52
C ASN A 91 6.18 11.94 -4.16
N ILE A 92 6.82 11.28 -5.11
CA ILE A 92 7.52 10.03 -4.88
C ILE A 92 9.00 10.38 -4.82
N VAL A 93 9.68 9.99 -3.74
CA VAL A 93 11.03 10.44 -3.49
C VAL A 93 11.94 9.24 -3.26
N LYS A 94 13.25 9.48 -3.35
CA LYS A 94 14.24 8.44 -3.18
C LYS A 94 14.72 8.45 -1.73
N ALA A 95 14.60 7.31 -1.06
CA ALA A 95 15.12 7.17 0.28
C ALA A 95 16.63 7.00 0.25
N ASP A 96 17.27 7.16 1.41
CA ASP A 96 18.71 7.02 1.49
C ASP A 96 19.16 5.62 1.05
N ASN A 97 18.34 4.59 1.30
CA ASN A 97 18.69 3.24 0.89
C ASN A 97 18.30 2.93 -0.55
N GLY A 98 17.74 3.90 -1.27
CA GLY A 98 17.36 3.72 -2.65
C GLY A 98 15.93 3.29 -2.88
N ASP A 99 15.17 3.09 -1.83
CA ASP A 99 13.78 2.68 -1.96
C ASP A 99 12.90 3.82 -2.45
N ALA A 100 11.76 3.46 -3.03
CA ALA A 100 10.73 4.43 -3.41
C ALA A 100 9.92 4.78 -2.17
N TRP A 101 10.04 6.04 -1.73
CA TRP A 101 9.26 6.57 -0.61
C TRP A 101 8.32 7.64 -1.14
N VAL A 102 7.46 8.13 -0.29
CA VAL A 102 6.54 9.20 -0.64
C VAL A 102 6.68 10.33 0.38
N GLU A 103 6.14 11.49 0.00
CA GLU A 103 6.25 12.67 0.84
C GLU A 103 4.87 13.30 1.02
N ALA A 104 4.51 13.61 2.25
CA ALA A 104 3.27 14.32 2.55
C ALA A 104 3.54 15.20 3.78
N GLN A 105 2.98 16.39 3.77
CA GLN A 105 3.16 17.36 4.86
C GLN A 105 4.64 17.55 5.19
N GLY A 106 5.46 17.54 4.14
CA GLY A 106 6.89 17.76 4.30
C GLY A 106 7.67 16.60 4.91
N GLN A 107 7.05 15.47 5.13
CA GLN A 107 7.71 14.31 5.73
C GLN A 107 7.80 13.17 4.73
N LYS A 108 8.96 12.54 4.72
CA LYS A 108 9.20 11.40 3.85
C LYS A 108 8.83 10.10 4.58
N MET A 109 8.12 9.23 3.88
CA MET A 109 7.61 8.02 4.49
C MET A 109 7.83 6.83 3.57
N ALA A 110 8.16 5.69 4.17
CA ALA A 110 8.26 4.44 3.43
C ALA A 110 6.87 3.95 3.05
N ALA A 111 6.80 3.21 1.93
CA ALA A 111 5.52 2.68 1.49
C ALA A 111 4.85 1.79 2.55
N PRO A 112 5.58 0.91 3.26
CA PRO A 112 4.90 0.13 4.31
C PRO A 112 4.30 0.99 5.42
N GLN A 113 4.92 2.14 5.74
CA GLN A 113 4.34 3.02 6.74
C GLN A 113 2.98 3.54 6.31
N VAL A 114 2.88 3.91 5.04
CA VAL A 114 1.63 4.45 4.51
C VAL A 114 0.58 3.35 4.39
N SER A 115 0.99 2.18 3.87
CA SER A 115 0.06 1.05 3.77
C SER A 115 -0.44 0.61 5.14
N ALA A 116 0.39 0.78 6.17
CA ALA A 116 -0.02 0.41 7.53
C ALA A 116 -1.23 1.22 7.98
N GLU A 117 -1.41 2.44 7.46
CA GLU A 117 -2.59 3.22 7.84
C GLU A 117 -3.88 2.53 7.40
N VAL A 118 -3.86 1.94 6.21
CA VAL A 118 -5.02 1.18 5.75
C VAL A 118 -5.21 -0.06 6.61
N LEU A 119 -4.12 -0.76 6.93
CA LEU A 119 -4.21 -1.96 7.75
C LEU A 119 -4.70 -1.64 9.16
N LYS A 120 -4.33 -0.49 9.70
CA LYS A 120 -4.86 -0.06 11.00
C LYS A 120 -6.37 0.11 10.94
N LYS A 121 -6.88 0.69 9.86
CA LYS A 121 -8.32 0.85 9.72
C LYS A 121 -9.00 -0.51 9.58
N MET A 122 -8.39 -1.44 8.88
CA MET A 122 -8.96 -2.78 8.77
C MET A 122 -8.97 -3.47 10.13
N LYS A 123 -7.88 -3.32 10.89
CA LYS A 123 -7.78 -3.88 12.21
C LYS A 123 -8.88 -3.31 13.12
N LYS A 124 -9.04 -2.00 13.09
CA LYS A 124 -10.05 -1.36 13.92
C LYS A 124 -11.45 -1.79 13.52
N THR A 125 -11.70 -1.91 12.23
CA THR A 125 -13.00 -2.39 11.75
C THR A 125 -13.32 -3.76 12.34
N ALA A 126 -12.33 -4.65 12.34
CA ALA A 126 -12.53 -5.98 12.89
C ALA A 126 -12.71 -5.94 14.40
N GLU A 127 -11.93 -5.11 15.09
CA GLU A 127 -12.04 -5.01 16.55
C GLU A 127 -13.39 -4.46 16.96
N ASP A 128 -13.91 -3.47 16.22
CA ASP A 128 -15.22 -2.93 16.55
C ASP A 128 -16.31 -4.00 16.41
N PHE A 129 -16.19 -4.84 15.40
CA PHE A 129 -17.18 -5.91 15.20
C PHE A 129 -17.04 -7.00 16.26
N LEU A 130 -15.79 -7.44 16.52
CA LEU A 130 -15.57 -8.57 17.40
C LEU A 130 -15.65 -8.20 18.88
N GLY A 131 -15.46 -6.92 19.22
CA GLY A 131 -15.45 -6.50 20.61
C GLY A 131 -14.22 -6.92 21.36
N GLU A 132 -13.13 -7.21 20.65
CA GLU A 132 -11.88 -7.62 21.29
C GLU A 132 -10.73 -7.20 20.41
N GLU A 133 -9.54 -7.19 21.01
CA GLU A 133 -8.35 -6.81 20.28
C GLU A 133 -7.97 -7.90 19.28
N VAL A 134 -7.60 -7.46 18.07
CA VAL A 134 -7.15 -8.36 17.01
C VAL A 134 -5.64 -8.22 16.88
N THR A 135 -4.94 -9.34 16.95
CA THR A 135 -3.49 -9.33 16.83
C THR A 135 -2.97 -10.07 15.62
N GLY A 136 -3.75 -11.00 15.06
CA GLY A 136 -3.29 -11.82 13.96
C GLY A 136 -4.08 -11.58 12.68
N ALA A 137 -3.40 -11.69 11.55
CA ALA A 137 -4.04 -11.47 10.26
C ALA A 137 -3.41 -12.34 9.18
N VAL A 138 -4.22 -12.67 8.18
CA VAL A 138 -3.75 -13.16 6.90
C VAL A 138 -3.92 -12.01 5.92
N VAL A 139 -2.84 -11.65 5.23
CA VAL A 139 -2.86 -10.52 4.29
C VAL A 139 -2.54 -11.07 2.91
N THR A 140 -3.23 -10.57 1.90
CA THR A 140 -3.08 -11.09 0.54
C THR A 140 -2.18 -10.22 -0.31
N VAL A 141 -1.54 -10.86 -1.29
CA VAL A 141 -0.70 -10.17 -2.26
C VAL A 141 -0.95 -10.78 -3.64
N PRO A 142 -0.67 -10.04 -4.71
CA PRO A 142 -0.70 -10.65 -6.04
C PRO A 142 0.28 -11.80 -6.14
N ALA A 143 -0.04 -12.79 -6.96
CA ALA A 143 0.81 -13.98 -7.08
C ALA A 143 2.19 -13.63 -7.61
N TYR A 144 2.32 -12.56 -8.39
CA TYR A 144 3.61 -12.19 -8.97
C TYR A 144 4.48 -11.35 -8.03
N PHE A 145 3.99 -11.00 -6.83
CA PHE A 145 4.84 -10.23 -5.90
C PHE A 145 6.13 -11.00 -5.62
N ASN A 146 7.24 -10.29 -5.70
CA ASN A 146 8.53 -10.89 -5.36
C ASN A 146 8.74 -10.86 -3.85
N ASP A 147 9.90 -11.40 -3.43
CA ASP A 147 10.14 -11.50 -1.99
C ASP A 147 10.25 -10.12 -1.34
N ALA A 148 10.77 -9.14 -2.05
CA ALA A 148 10.86 -7.78 -1.52
C ALA A 148 9.47 -7.21 -1.23
N GLN A 149 8.55 -7.41 -2.17
CA GLN A 149 7.20 -6.91 -2.01
C GLN A 149 6.44 -7.66 -0.92
N ARG A 150 6.67 -8.96 -0.81
CA ARG A 150 6.03 -9.77 0.24
C ARG A 150 6.54 -9.36 1.62
N GLN A 151 7.85 -9.16 1.74
CA GLN A 151 8.42 -8.73 3.01
C GLN A 151 7.89 -7.35 3.39
N ALA A 152 7.82 -6.43 2.43
CA ALA A 152 7.33 -5.08 2.71
C ALA A 152 5.86 -5.11 3.15
N THR A 153 5.08 -6.04 2.60
CA THR A 153 3.68 -6.18 3.04
C THR A 153 3.62 -6.71 4.46
N LYS A 154 4.48 -7.67 4.81
CA LYS A 154 4.57 -8.13 6.19
C LYS A 154 4.97 -6.98 7.11
N ASP A 155 5.93 -6.16 6.65
CA ASP A 155 6.37 -5.02 7.45
C ASP A 155 5.22 -4.06 7.72
N ALA A 156 4.39 -3.80 6.71
CA ALA A 156 3.24 -2.93 6.90
C ALA A 156 2.31 -3.48 7.96
N GLY A 157 2.09 -4.80 7.95
CA GLY A 157 1.26 -5.42 8.98
C GLY A 157 1.85 -5.24 10.36
N ARG A 158 3.15 -5.43 10.49
CA ARG A 158 3.80 -5.28 11.79
C ARG A 158 3.70 -3.84 12.29
N ILE A 159 3.89 -2.88 11.40
CA ILE A 159 3.75 -1.47 11.77
C ILE A 159 2.32 -1.19 12.25
N ALA A 160 1.35 -1.82 11.65
CA ALA A 160 -0.05 -1.64 12.02
C ALA A 160 -0.42 -2.35 13.32
N GLY A 161 0.51 -3.11 13.90
CA GLY A 161 0.22 -3.84 15.12
C GLY A 161 -0.39 -5.20 14.89
N LEU A 162 -0.17 -5.76 13.70
CA LEU A 162 -0.70 -7.08 13.35
C LEU A 162 0.44 -8.08 13.23
N ASP A 163 0.22 -9.25 13.80
CA ASP A 163 1.09 -10.40 13.57
C ASP A 163 0.60 -11.06 12.29
N VAL A 164 1.31 -10.85 11.18
CA VAL A 164 0.90 -11.41 9.90
C VAL A 164 1.25 -12.90 9.93
N LYS A 165 0.23 -13.71 10.16
CA LYS A 165 0.41 -15.16 10.28
C LYS A 165 0.76 -15.78 8.95
N ARG A 166 0.20 -15.24 7.89
CA ARG A 166 0.46 -15.76 6.56
C ARG A 166 0.21 -14.68 5.53
N ILE A 167 1.05 -14.69 4.50
CA ILE A 167 0.77 -13.93 3.28
C ILE A 167 0.36 -14.94 2.24
N ILE A 168 -0.82 -14.76 1.64
CA ILE A 168 -1.30 -15.69 0.64
C ILE A 168 -1.56 -14.96 -0.66
N ASN A 169 -1.49 -15.69 -1.74
CA ASN A 169 -1.72 -15.12 -3.05
C ASN A 169 -3.20 -14.83 -3.27
N GLU A 170 -3.48 -13.69 -3.88
CA GLU A 170 -4.85 -13.25 -4.08
C GLU A 170 -5.69 -14.26 -4.88
N PRO A 171 -5.15 -14.86 -5.96
CA PRO A 171 -5.99 -15.82 -6.68
C PRO A 171 -6.29 -17.08 -5.87
N THR A 172 -5.38 -17.51 -5.02
CA THR A 172 -5.66 -18.65 -4.14
C THR A 172 -6.76 -18.30 -3.16
N ALA A 173 -6.70 -17.10 -2.58
CA ALA A 173 -7.76 -16.67 -1.68
C ALA A 173 -9.10 -16.64 -2.38
N ALA A 174 -9.13 -16.14 -3.62
CA ALA A 174 -10.38 -16.08 -4.37
C ALA A 174 -10.94 -17.48 -4.61
N ALA A 175 -10.07 -18.44 -4.94
CA ALA A 175 -10.53 -19.81 -5.16
C ALA A 175 -11.14 -20.39 -3.90
N LEU A 176 -10.54 -20.10 -2.74
CA LEU A 176 -11.12 -20.53 -1.47
C LEU A 176 -12.49 -19.92 -1.24
N ALA A 177 -12.65 -18.65 -1.58
CA ALA A 177 -13.91 -17.95 -1.38
C ALA A 177 -15.02 -18.55 -2.23
N TYR A 178 -14.68 -18.97 -3.44
CA TYR A 178 -15.66 -19.61 -4.33
C TYR A 178 -15.95 -21.05 -3.94
N GLY A 179 -15.28 -21.55 -2.90
CA GLY A 179 -15.55 -22.90 -2.43
C GLY A 179 -15.03 -23.97 -3.35
N LEU A 180 -14.06 -23.68 -4.18
CA LEU A 180 -13.57 -24.65 -5.14
C LEU A 180 -12.77 -25.75 -4.47
N ASP A 181 -12.31 -25.53 -3.26
CA ASP A 181 -11.65 -26.57 -2.47
C ASP A 181 -12.64 -27.64 -2.00
N LYS A 182 -13.94 -27.34 -2.02
CA LYS A 182 -14.95 -28.25 -1.49
C LYS A 182 -15.59 -29.12 -2.57
N GLN A 183 -15.26 -28.86 -3.83
CA GLN A 183 -15.77 -29.69 -4.92
C GLN A 183 -14.82 -30.84 -5.16
N GLY A 184 -15.37 -31.98 -5.53
CA GLY A 184 -14.55 -33.17 -5.69
C GLY A 184 -13.66 -33.12 -6.89
N GLY A 185 -12.58 -33.90 -6.83
CA GLY A 185 -11.69 -34.09 -7.95
C GLY A 185 -10.68 -32.96 -8.13
N ASP A 186 -9.83 -33.16 -9.12
CA ASP A 186 -8.83 -32.17 -9.48
C ASP A 186 -9.49 -31.08 -10.32
N ARG A 187 -9.00 -29.85 -10.14
CA ARG A 187 -9.55 -28.72 -10.87
C ARG A 187 -8.42 -27.81 -11.36
N THR A 188 -8.65 -27.22 -12.50
CA THR A 188 -7.74 -26.21 -13.06
C THR A 188 -8.54 -24.92 -13.24
N ILE A 189 -8.13 -23.88 -12.58
CA ILE A 189 -8.94 -22.68 -12.41
C ILE A 189 -8.22 -21.49 -13.00
N ALA A 190 -8.94 -20.70 -13.79
CA ALA A 190 -8.45 -19.40 -14.25
C ALA A 190 -9.09 -18.32 -13.38
N VAL A 191 -8.27 -17.50 -12.74
CA VAL A 191 -8.75 -16.40 -11.92
C VAL A 191 -8.49 -15.11 -12.67
N TYR A 192 -9.57 -14.49 -13.12
CA TYR A 192 -9.53 -13.23 -13.87
C TYR A 192 -9.86 -12.11 -12.89
N ASP A 193 -8.85 -11.30 -12.57
CA ASP A 193 -8.98 -10.29 -11.53
C ASP A 193 -8.77 -8.91 -12.13
N LEU A 194 -9.87 -8.22 -12.40
CA LEU A 194 -9.82 -6.86 -12.95
C LEU A 194 -10.29 -5.91 -11.84
N GLY A 195 -9.34 -5.37 -11.12
CA GLY A 195 -9.62 -4.48 -10.02
C GLY A 195 -9.61 -3.03 -10.43
N GLY A 196 -9.43 -2.15 -9.45
CA GLY A 196 -9.46 -0.72 -9.72
C GLY A 196 -8.27 -0.20 -10.48
N GLY A 197 -7.10 -0.73 -10.21
CA GLY A 197 -5.89 -0.22 -10.83
C GLY A 197 -5.03 -1.23 -11.55
N THR A 198 -5.28 -2.52 -11.35
CA THR A 198 -4.46 -3.58 -11.95
C THR A 198 -5.34 -4.68 -12.50
N PHE A 199 -4.78 -5.38 -13.46
CA PHE A 199 -5.38 -6.60 -14.01
C PHE A 199 -4.44 -7.75 -13.77
N ASP A 200 -4.97 -8.86 -13.25
CA ASP A 200 -4.19 -10.05 -12.98
C ASP A 200 -4.94 -11.28 -13.45
N ILE A 201 -4.23 -12.17 -14.12
CA ILE A 201 -4.74 -13.49 -14.48
C ILE A 201 -3.83 -14.53 -13.86
N SER A 202 -4.41 -15.51 -13.19
CA SER A 202 -3.65 -16.59 -12.58
C SER A 202 -4.30 -17.90 -12.92
N ILE A 203 -3.46 -18.91 -13.15
CA ILE A 203 -3.92 -20.26 -13.40
C ILE A 203 -3.55 -21.09 -12.18
N ILE A 204 -4.55 -21.70 -11.56
CA ILE A 204 -4.39 -22.44 -10.31
C ILE A 204 -4.81 -23.87 -10.54
N GLU A 205 -4.06 -24.79 -9.95
CA GLU A 205 -4.43 -26.20 -9.96
C GLU A 205 -4.78 -26.63 -8.54
N ILE A 206 -5.90 -27.31 -8.40
CA ILE A 206 -6.27 -27.95 -7.14
C ILE A 206 -6.19 -29.44 -7.36
N ASP A 207 -5.33 -30.08 -6.59
CA ASP A 207 -5.17 -31.53 -6.64
C ASP A 207 -5.70 -32.15 -5.36
N GLU A 208 -6.35 -33.28 -5.51
CA GLU A 208 -6.84 -34.01 -4.35
C GLU A 208 -6.04 -35.31 -4.23
N VAL A 209 -5.30 -35.42 -3.10
CA VAL A 209 -4.49 -36.58 -2.83
C VAL A 209 -4.90 -37.10 -1.46
N GLU A 210 -5.40 -38.32 -1.42
CA GLU A 210 -5.80 -38.98 -0.17
C GLU A 210 -6.79 -38.12 0.63
N GLY A 211 -7.71 -37.48 -0.09
CA GLY A 211 -8.74 -36.70 0.55
C GLY A 211 -8.30 -35.28 0.93
N GLU A 212 -7.04 -34.95 0.74
CA GLU A 212 -6.54 -33.62 1.03
C GLU A 212 -6.39 -32.84 -0.26
N LYS A 213 -6.71 -31.56 -0.18
CA LYS A 213 -6.63 -30.69 -1.34
C LYS A 213 -5.41 -29.80 -1.25
N THR A 214 -4.68 -29.67 -2.34
CA THR A 214 -3.55 -28.78 -2.43
C THR A 214 -3.79 -27.77 -3.55
N PHE A 215 -3.40 -26.53 -3.31
CA PHE A 215 -3.55 -25.42 -4.26
C PHE A 215 -2.18 -25.04 -4.77
N GLU A 216 -2.04 -24.94 -6.07
CA GLU A 216 -0.77 -24.53 -6.67
C GLU A 216 -1.05 -23.48 -7.74
N VAL A 217 -0.34 -22.36 -7.68
CA VAL A 217 -0.42 -21.35 -8.74
C VAL A 217 0.53 -21.76 -9.84
N LEU A 218 0.00 -22.14 -10.99
CA LEU A 218 0.82 -22.63 -12.10
C LEU A 218 1.46 -21.48 -12.87
N SER A 219 0.74 -20.38 -13.04
CA SER A 219 1.27 -19.23 -13.75
C SER A 219 0.46 -18.00 -13.39
N THR A 220 1.05 -16.83 -13.69
CA THR A 220 0.38 -15.57 -13.48
C THR A 220 0.91 -14.57 -14.50
N ASN A 221 0.05 -13.63 -14.87
CA ASN A 221 0.40 -12.57 -15.79
C ASN A 221 -0.56 -11.41 -15.53
N GLY A 222 -0.42 -10.32 -16.26
CA GLY A 222 -1.32 -9.22 -16.06
C GLY A 222 -0.81 -7.92 -16.61
N ASP A 223 -1.44 -6.86 -16.16
CA ASP A 223 -1.12 -5.48 -16.57
C ASP A 223 -1.30 -4.60 -15.35
N THR A 224 -0.20 -4.05 -14.85
CA THR A 224 -0.22 -3.28 -13.62
C THR A 224 -0.85 -1.89 -13.79
N HIS A 225 -1.18 -1.51 -15.02
CA HIS A 225 -1.78 -0.21 -15.30
C HIS A 225 -3.07 -0.35 -16.10
N LEU A 226 -3.84 -1.38 -15.78
CA LEU A 226 -5.14 -1.60 -16.39
C LEU A 226 -6.13 -1.96 -15.27
N GLY A 227 -7.15 -1.14 -15.09
CA GLY A 227 -8.12 -1.40 -14.05
C GLY A 227 -9.34 -0.51 -14.22
N GLY A 228 -10.27 -0.63 -13.28
CA GLY A 228 -11.52 0.11 -13.34
C GLY A 228 -11.34 1.61 -13.39
N GLU A 229 -10.24 2.12 -12.84
CA GLU A 229 -9.97 3.55 -12.92
C GLU A 229 -9.76 4.01 -14.35
N ASP A 230 -9.20 3.15 -15.19
CA ASP A 230 -9.05 3.49 -16.60
C ASP A 230 -10.41 3.56 -17.29
N PHE A 231 -11.31 2.66 -16.94
CA PHE A 231 -12.68 2.73 -17.44
C PHE A 231 -13.35 4.01 -16.97
N ASP A 232 -13.16 4.36 -15.69
CA ASP A 232 -13.72 5.62 -15.17
C ASP A 232 -13.19 6.81 -15.97
N ASN A 233 -11.90 6.83 -16.26
CA ASN A 233 -11.30 7.96 -16.94
C ASN A 233 -11.86 8.13 -18.34
N ARG A 234 -12.17 7.02 -19.02
CA ARG A 234 -12.80 7.12 -20.34
C ARG A 234 -14.16 7.78 -20.23
N MET A 235 -14.93 7.40 -19.20
CA MET A 235 -16.24 8.02 -18.96
C MET A 235 -16.08 9.48 -18.57
N ILE A 236 -15.12 9.79 -17.70
CA ILE A 236 -14.87 11.16 -17.29
C ILE A 236 -14.57 12.03 -18.50
N ASN A 237 -13.67 11.58 -19.36
CA ASN A 237 -13.28 12.35 -20.52
C ASN A 237 -14.47 12.55 -21.48
N TYR A 238 -15.28 11.52 -21.63
CA TYR A 238 -16.46 11.63 -22.46
C TYR A 238 -17.42 12.70 -21.92
N LEU A 239 -17.68 12.69 -20.62
CA LEU A 239 -18.58 13.65 -20.02
C LEU A 239 -18.04 15.07 -20.14
N VAL A 240 -16.74 15.23 -19.90
CA VAL A 240 -16.11 16.54 -20.00
C VAL A 240 -16.20 17.06 -21.44
N ASP A 241 -15.94 16.18 -22.43
CA ASP A 241 -16.00 16.58 -23.83
C ASP A 241 -17.42 16.95 -24.24
N GLU A 242 -18.40 16.17 -23.82
CA GLU A 242 -19.81 16.48 -24.17
C GLU A 242 -20.25 17.78 -23.53
N PHE A 243 -19.85 18.03 -22.30
CA PHE A 243 -20.19 19.28 -21.64
C PHE A 243 -19.55 20.45 -22.37
N LYS A 244 -18.30 20.29 -22.80
CA LYS A 244 -17.63 21.34 -23.54
C LYS A 244 -18.34 21.63 -24.87
N LYS A 245 -18.81 20.58 -25.53
CA LYS A 245 -19.55 20.79 -26.78
C LYS A 245 -20.85 21.56 -26.55
N GLU A 246 -21.53 21.25 -25.43
CA GLU A 246 -22.82 21.90 -25.15
C GLU A 246 -22.68 23.29 -24.58
N GLN A 247 -21.75 23.46 -23.63
CA GLN A 247 -21.67 24.69 -22.84
C GLN A 247 -20.46 25.53 -23.14
N GLY A 248 -19.51 25.02 -23.89
CA GLY A 248 -18.30 25.75 -24.21
C GLY A 248 -17.32 25.89 -23.07
N ILE A 249 -17.47 25.12 -22.00
CA ILE A 249 -16.64 25.22 -20.83
C ILE A 249 -15.86 23.91 -20.65
N ASN A 250 -14.54 24.04 -20.44
CA ASN A 250 -13.71 22.89 -20.13
C ASN A 250 -13.64 22.72 -18.63
N LEU A 251 -14.28 21.70 -18.11
CA LEU A 251 -14.36 21.49 -16.68
C LEU A 251 -13.02 21.10 -16.05
N LYS A 252 -12.09 20.68 -16.84
CA LYS A 252 -10.76 20.30 -16.31
C LYS A 252 -10.03 21.41 -15.57
N UNK A 253 -10.45 22.30 -15.74
CA UNK A 253 -9.91 23.43 -15.16
C UNK A 253 -10.59 23.75 -13.94
N ASP A 254 -11.49 23.15 -13.58
CA ASP A 254 -12.31 23.43 -12.38
C ASP A 254 -12.22 22.20 -11.46
N PRO A 255 -11.34 22.20 -10.47
CA PRO A 255 -11.15 20.99 -9.66
C PRO A 255 -12.39 20.53 -8.91
N LEU A 256 -13.19 21.45 -8.38
CA LEU A 256 -14.40 21.04 -7.65
C LEU A 256 -15.41 20.42 -8.59
N ALA A 257 -15.54 21.00 -9.79
CA ALA A 257 -16.43 20.41 -10.78
C ALA A 257 -15.92 19.03 -11.19
N MET A 258 -14.62 18.88 -11.36
CA MET A 258 -14.05 17.59 -11.75
C MET A 258 -14.27 16.52 -10.70
N GLN A 259 -14.23 16.89 -9.41
CA GLN A 259 -14.53 15.91 -8.37
C GLN A 259 -15.93 15.38 -8.52
N ARG A 260 -16.87 16.27 -8.77
CA ARG A 260 -18.25 15.85 -8.98
C ARG A 260 -18.41 15.00 -10.23
N VAL A 261 -17.69 15.37 -11.31
CA VAL A 261 -17.75 14.59 -12.54
C VAL A 261 -17.17 13.20 -12.32
N LYS A 262 -16.04 13.10 -11.61
CA LYS A 262 -15.43 11.80 -11.35
C LYS A 262 -16.37 10.88 -10.58
N GLU A 263 -17.02 11.41 -9.56
CA GLU A 263 -17.94 10.61 -8.78
C GLU A 263 -19.15 10.19 -9.61
N ALA A 264 -19.66 11.11 -10.44
CA ALA A 264 -20.80 10.79 -11.28
C ALA A 264 -20.42 9.79 -12.38
N ALA A 265 -19.22 9.89 -12.92
CA ALA A 265 -18.77 8.97 -13.94
C ALA A 265 -18.64 7.55 -13.40
N GLU A 266 -18.05 7.42 -12.21
CA GLU A 266 -17.93 6.09 -11.59
C GLU A 266 -19.32 5.52 -11.30
N LYS A 267 -20.21 6.34 -10.78
CA LYS A 267 -21.57 5.88 -10.51
C LYS A 267 -22.27 5.44 -11.79
N ALA A 268 -22.13 6.23 -12.86
CA ALA A 268 -22.75 5.88 -14.13
C ALA A 268 -22.21 4.58 -14.69
N LYS A 269 -20.89 4.39 -14.60
CA LYS A 269 -20.27 3.15 -15.05
C LYS A 269 -20.86 1.96 -14.30
N ILE A 270 -20.98 2.08 -12.99
CA ILE A 270 -21.52 1.00 -12.18
C ILE A 270 -22.97 0.73 -12.54
N GLU A 271 -23.78 1.79 -12.69
CA GLU A 271 -25.18 1.61 -13.03
C GLU A 271 -25.37 0.93 -14.38
N LEU A 272 -24.48 1.20 -15.32
CA LEU A 272 -24.59 0.62 -16.66
C LEU A 272 -24.26 -0.87 -16.70
N SER A 273 -23.80 -1.45 -15.59
CA SER A 273 -23.70 -2.90 -15.49
C SER A 273 -25.05 -3.57 -15.29
N SER A 274 -26.03 -2.84 -14.77
CA SER A 274 -27.33 -3.41 -14.51
C SER A 274 -28.47 -2.79 -15.34
N THR A 275 -28.23 -1.62 -15.95
CA THR A 275 -29.20 -0.99 -16.82
C THR A 275 -28.55 -0.67 -18.16
N THR A 276 -29.40 -0.45 -19.18
CA THR A 276 -28.87 -0.14 -20.51
C THR A 276 -28.64 1.34 -20.74
N GLN A 277 -29.11 2.20 -19.84
CA GLN A 277 -28.83 3.63 -19.93
C GLN A 277 -28.97 4.27 -18.56
N THR A 278 -28.32 5.41 -18.39
CA THR A 278 -28.39 6.17 -17.17
C THR A 278 -28.25 7.65 -17.51
N ASP A 279 -28.67 8.49 -16.58
CA ASP A 279 -28.52 9.94 -16.73
C ASP A 279 -27.51 10.45 -15.75
N VAL A 280 -26.56 11.26 -16.25
CA VAL A 280 -25.62 11.97 -15.40
C VAL A 280 -26.15 13.39 -15.26
N ASN A 281 -26.62 13.69 -14.04
CA ASN A 281 -27.27 14.97 -13.76
C ASN A 281 -26.53 15.66 -12.63
N LEU A 282 -25.78 16.71 -12.97
CA LEU A 282 -25.02 17.49 -12.02
C LEU A 282 -25.46 18.95 -12.09
N PRO A 283 -26.46 19.33 -11.29
CA PRO A 283 -26.88 20.74 -11.29
C PRO A 283 -25.81 21.62 -10.66
N TYR A 284 -25.68 22.83 -11.21
CA TYR A 284 -24.73 23.83 -10.70
C TYR A 284 -23.31 23.28 -10.68
N VAL A 285 -22.93 22.59 -11.77
CA VAL A 285 -21.61 21.96 -11.77
C VAL A 285 -20.51 23.01 -11.93
N THR A 286 -20.80 24.12 -12.61
CA THR A 286 -19.86 25.22 -12.76
C THR A 286 -20.67 26.48 -13.10
N ALA A 287 -19.95 27.58 -13.34
CA ALA A 287 -20.59 28.84 -13.71
C ALA A 287 -19.66 29.64 -14.62
N ASP A 288 -20.27 30.47 -15.46
CA ASP A 288 -19.52 31.43 -16.25
C ASP A 288 -20.21 32.79 -16.19
N ALA A 289 -19.83 33.71 -17.08
CA ALA A 289 -20.37 35.06 -17.03
C ALA A 289 -21.90 35.10 -17.23
N THR A 290 -22.45 34.08 -17.85
CA THR A 290 -23.90 34.03 -18.08
C THR A 290 -24.65 33.32 -16.96
N GLY A 291 -23.96 32.84 -15.94
CA GLY A 291 -24.61 32.25 -14.79
C GLY A 291 -24.23 30.80 -14.59
N PRO A 292 -24.94 30.12 -13.69
CA PRO A 292 -24.64 28.72 -13.40
C PRO A 292 -24.94 27.80 -14.58
N LYS A 293 -24.15 26.74 -14.67
CA LYS A 293 -24.29 25.75 -15.72
C LYS A 293 -24.49 24.37 -15.12
N HIS A 294 -25.25 23.56 -15.81
CA HIS A 294 -25.64 22.23 -15.32
C HIS A 294 -25.25 21.18 -16.34
N MET A 295 -24.88 20.02 -15.83
CA MET A 295 -24.61 18.88 -16.69
C MET A 295 -25.80 17.94 -16.65
N ASN A 296 -26.30 17.57 -17.81
CA ASN A 296 -27.36 16.58 -17.92
C ASN A 296 -27.11 15.79 -19.20
N ILE A 297 -26.47 14.64 -19.04
CA ILE A 297 -26.03 13.84 -20.18
C ILE A 297 -26.57 12.42 -19.99
N LYS A 298 -27.25 11.92 -21.01
CA LYS A 298 -27.68 10.53 -21.02
C LYS A 298 -26.56 9.67 -21.60
N VAL A 299 -26.23 8.58 -20.91
CA VAL A 299 -25.20 7.67 -21.36
C VAL A 299 -25.80 6.28 -21.49
N THR A 300 -25.51 5.63 -22.61
CA THR A 300 -25.99 4.26 -22.82
C THR A 300 -24.87 3.28 -22.53
N ARG A 301 -25.26 2.04 -22.26
CA ARG A 301 -24.27 0.96 -22.12
C ARG A 301 -23.47 0.81 -23.41
N ALA A 302 -24.12 0.92 -24.56
CA ALA A 302 -23.42 0.81 -25.83
C ALA A 302 -22.35 1.88 -25.97
N LYS A 303 -22.66 3.10 -25.49
CA LYS A 303 -21.66 4.17 -25.56
C LYS A 303 -20.49 3.85 -24.65
N LEU A 304 -20.76 3.44 -23.42
CA LEU A 304 -19.69 3.06 -22.51
C LEU A 304 -18.83 1.97 -23.12
N GLU A 305 -19.48 0.96 -23.70
CA GLU A 305 -18.72 -0.14 -24.29
C GLU A 305 -17.82 0.32 -25.42
N SER A 306 -18.30 1.27 -26.22
CA SER A 306 -17.47 1.81 -27.29
C SER A 306 -16.27 2.58 -26.76
N LEU A 307 -16.42 3.21 -25.60
CA LEU A 307 -15.32 3.96 -24.99
C LEU A 307 -14.23 3.08 -24.42
N VAL A 308 -14.57 1.87 -23.98
CA VAL A 308 -13.63 1.05 -23.21
C VAL A 308 -13.32 -0.28 -23.87
N GLU A 309 -13.78 -0.53 -25.08
CA GLU A 309 -13.57 -1.83 -25.72
C GLU A 309 -12.10 -2.20 -25.80
N ASP A 310 -11.24 -1.24 -26.10
CA ASP A 310 -9.82 -1.53 -26.20
C ASP A 310 -9.22 -1.90 -24.84
N LEU A 311 -9.76 -1.35 -23.75
CA LEU A 311 -9.29 -1.72 -22.43
C LEU A 311 -9.62 -3.18 -22.12
N VAL A 312 -10.83 -3.60 -22.47
CA VAL A 312 -11.22 -5.00 -22.25
C VAL A 312 -10.34 -5.91 -23.10
N GLN A 313 -10.11 -5.50 -24.34
CA GLN A 313 -9.28 -6.29 -25.25
C GLN A 313 -7.86 -6.43 -24.73
N ARG A 314 -7.33 -5.41 -24.06
CA ARG A 314 -5.99 -5.48 -23.50
C ARG A 314 -5.84 -6.58 -22.45
N SER A 315 -6.93 -6.97 -21.81
CA SER A 315 -6.85 -8.00 -20.78
C SER A 315 -6.74 -9.40 -21.38
N LEU A 316 -7.02 -9.56 -22.66
CA LEU A 316 -7.07 -10.90 -23.24
C LEU A 316 -5.70 -11.44 -23.61
N GLU A 317 -4.75 -10.57 -23.96
CA GLU A 317 -3.42 -11.05 -24.29
C GLU A 317 -2.71 -11.69 -23.09
N PRO A 318 -2.77 -11.11 -21.88
CA PRO A 318 -2.22 -11.81 -20.72
C PRO A 318 -2.83 -13.18 -20.46
N LEU A 319 -4.08 -13.40 -20.85
CA LEU A 319 -4.69 -14.71 -20.68
C LEU A 319 -3.97 -15.77 -21.53
N LYS A 320 -3.62 -15.39 -22.75
CA LYS A 320 -2.89 -16.31 -23.63
C LYS A 320 -1.53 -16.63 -23.04
N VAL A 321 -0.85 -15.61 -22.54
CA VAL A 321 0.49 -15.79 -21.98
C VAL A 321 0.43 -16.70 -20.74
N ALA A 322 -0.55 -16.48 -19.88
CA ALA A 322 -0.68 -17.29 -18.67
C ALA A 322 -0.93 -18.76 -19.00
N LEU A 323 -1.79 -19.02 -19.98
CA LEU A 323 -2.05 -20.40 -20.39
C LEU A 323 -0.78 -21.04 -20.97
N ALA A 324 -0.07 -20.31 -21.80
CA ALA A 324 1.17 -20.81 -22.38
C ALA A 324 2.20 -21.11 -21.30
N ASP A 325 2.35 -20.21 -20.33
CA ASP A 325 3.29 -20.42 -19.24
C ASP A 325 2.90 -21.64 -18.39
N ALA A 326 1.63 -21.91 -18.26
CA ALA A 326 1.16 -23.07 -17.52
C ALA A 326 1.18 -24.35 -18.35
N ASP A 327 1.49 -24.23 -19.65
CA ASP A 327 1.51 -25.35 -20.60
C ASP A 327 0.12 -25.99 -20.68
N LEU A 328 -0.90 -25.15 -20.79
CA LEU A 328 -2.29 -25.60 -20.83
C LEU A 328 -3.00 -24.98 -22.04
N SER A 329 -3.96 -25.72 -22.55
CA SER A 329 -4.90 -25.19 -23.52
C SER A 329 -6.12 -24.65 -22.81
N VAL A 330 -6.88 -23.84 -23.52
CA VAL A 330 -8.10 -23.24 -22.97
C VAL A 330 -9.10 -24.33 -22.54
N GLY A 331 -9.14 -25.44 -23.27
CA GLY A 331 -10.09 -26.50 -22.95
C GLY A 331 -9.78 -27.25 -21.68
N GLU A 332 -8.55 -27.11 -21.17
CA GLU A 332 -8.18 -27.79 -19.93
C GLU A 332 -8.60 -27.02 -18.69
N ILE A 333 -9.07 -25.79 -18.84
CA ILE A 333 -9.55 -25.02 -17.70
C ILE A 333 -10.93 -25.50 -17.30
N THR A 334 -11.06 -25.94 -16.05
CA THR A 334 -12.35 -26.46 -15.57
C THR A 334 -13.26 -25.36 -15.02
N ASP A 335 -12.70 -24.32 -14.44
CA ASP A 335 -13.47 -23.26 -13.85
C ASP A 335 -12.82 -21.92 -14.15
N VAL A 336 -13.65 -20.93 -14.39
CA VAL A 336 -13.20 -19.54 -14.53
C VAL A 336 -13.91 -18.73 -13.46
N ILE A 337 -13.15 -17.99 -12.65
CA ILE A 337 -13.78 -17.16 -11.63
C ILE A 337 -13.38 -15.71 -11.83
N LEU A 338 -14.29 -14.83 -11.48
CA LEU A 338 -14.12 -13.38 -11.67
C LEU A 338 -13.87 -12.72 -10.32
N VAL A 339 -12.88 -11.85 -10.30
CA VAL A 339 -12.51 -11.08 -9.11
C VAL A 339 -12.34 -9.63 -9.54
N GLY A 340 -12.69 -8.71 -8.62
CA GLY A 340 -12.58 -7.29 -8.89
C GLY A 340 -13.88 -6.70 -9.39
N GLY A 341 -14.15 -5.46 -8.95
CA GLY A 341 -15.44 -4.86 -9.25
C GLY A 341 -15.69 -4.61 -10.72
N GLN A 342 -14.63 -4.39 -11.51
CA GLN A 342 -14.82 -4.13 -12.93
C GLN A 342 -15.32 -5.37 -13.68
N THR A 343 -15.18 -6.56 -13.10
CA THR A 343 -15.71 -7.76 -13.75
C THR A 343 -17.23 -7.84 -13.70
N ARG A 344 -17.90 -6.94 -13.01
CA ARG A 344 -19.37 -6.89 -13.07
C ARG A 344 -19.88 -6.41 -14.42
N MET A 345 -19.01 -5.76 -15.21
CA MET A 345 -19.42 -5.19 -16.48
C MET A 345 -19.76 -6.29 -17.48
N PRO A 346 -20.95 -6.22 -18.11
CA PRO A 346 -21.36 -7.30 -19.01
C PRO A 346 -20.39 -7.54 -20.17
N MET A 347 -19.77 -6.49 -20.72
CA MET A 347 -18.81 -6.70 -21.81
C MET A 347 -17.62 -7.52 -21.34
N VAL A 348 -17.14 -7.27 -20.11
CA VAL A 348 -16.03 -8.05 -19.57
C VAL A 348 -16.43 -9.50 -19.46
N GLN A 349 -17.62 -9.76 -18.90
CA GLN A 349 -18.09 -11.14 -18.74
C GLN A 349 -18.25 -11.84 -20.09
N ALA A 350 -18.74 -11.11 -21.08
CA ALA A 350 -18.93 -11.69 -22.40
C ALA A 350 -17.61 -12.04 -23.07
N LYS A 351 -16.62 -11.15 -22.93
CA LYS A 351 -15.32 -11.42 -23.55
C LYS A 351 -14.60 -12.57 -22.87
N VAL A 352 -14.72 -12.66 -21.55
CA VAL A 352 -14.11 -13.77 -20.82
C VAL A 352 -14.79 -15.08 -21.21
N THR A 353 -16.12 -15.06 -21.30
CA THR A 353 -16.87 -16.25 -21.74
C THR A 353 -16.43 -16.68 -23.15
N GLU A 354 -16.30 -15.73 -24.03
CA GLU A 354 -15.87 -16.04 -25.42
C GLU A 354 -14.47 -16.64 -25.43
N PHE A 355 -13.57 -16.07 -24.62
CA PHE A 355 -12.19 -16.54 -24.62
C PHE A 355 -12.09 -17.98 -24.09
N PHE A 356 -12.75 -18.27 -22.95
CA PHE A 356 -12.60 -19.58 -22.33
C PHE A 356 -13.59 -20.61 -22.84
N GLY A 357 -14.62 -20.19 -23.56
CA GLY A 357 -15.63 -21.11 -24.05
C GLY A 357 -16.55 -21.64 -22.97
N LYS A 358 -16.61 -20.98 -21.83
CA LYS A 358 -17.51 -21.34 -20.74
C LYS A 358 -17.79 -20.10 -19.90
N GLU A 359 -18.91 -20.12 -19.21
CA GLU A 359 -19.30 -18.99 -18.40
C GLU A 359 -18.50 -18.96 -17.12
N PRO A 360 -17.95 -17.80 -16.75
CA PRO A 360 -17.25 -17.69 -15.47
C PRO A 360 -18.23 -17.76 -14.31
N ARG A 361 -17.72 -18.22 -13.17
CA ARG A 361 -18.47 -18.18 -11.93
C ARG A 361 -18.46 -16.77 -11.37
N LYS A 362 -19.62 -16.33 -10.91
CA LYS A 362 -19.77 -15.01 -10.34
C LYS A 362 -20.75 -15.03 -9.17
N ASP A 363 -20.80 -16.17 -8.50
CA ASP A 363 -21.71 -16.34 -7.35
C ASP A 363 -21.12 -15.80 -6.05
N VAL A 364 -19.90 -15.25 -6.08
CA VAL A 364 -19.32 -14.57 -4.95
C VAL A 364 -19.12 -13.13 -5.34
N ASN A 365 -19.31 -12.21 -4.39
CA ASN A 365 -19.11 -10.79 -4.64
C ASN A 365 -17.67 -10.55 -5.07
N PRO A 366 -17.42 -10.08 -6.30
CA PRO A 366 -16.04 -9.99 -6.78
C PRO A 366 -15.20 -8.96 -6.04
N ASP A 367 -15.82 -7.98 -5.36
CA ASP A 367 -15.06 -7.03 -4.56
C ASP A 367 -14.60 -7.62 -3.24
N GLU A 368 -15.17 -8.74 -2.83
CA GLU A 368 -14.95 -9.29 -1.49
C GLU A 368 -14.31 -10.66 -1.49
N ALA A 369 -14.18 -11.28 -2.67
CA ALA A 369 -13.75 -12.67 -2.74
C ALA A 369 -12.40 -12.89 -2.09
N VAL A 370 -11.45 -11.99 -2.33
CA VAL A 370 -10.09 -12.17 -1.82
C VAL A 370 -10.07 -12.10 -0.30
N ALA A 371 -10.78 -11.12 0.28
CA ALA A 371 -10.83 -11.01 1.73
C ALA A 371 -11.53 -12.22 2.35
N MET A 372 -12.58 -12.70 1.69
CA MET A 372 -13.29 -13.88 2.20
C MET A 372 -12.38 -15.10 2.24
N GLY A 373 -11.61 -15.30 1.17
CA GLY A 373 -10.67 -16.43 1.16
C GLY A 373 -9.56 -16.27 2.19
N ALA A 374 -9.09 -15.05 2.41
CA ALA A 374 -8.10 -14.81 3.44
C ALA A 374 -8.66 -15.15 4.83
N ALA A 375 -9.94 -14.83 5.06
CA ALA A 375 -10.56 -15.18 6.33
C ALA A 375 -10.69 -16.68 6.50
N VAL A 376 -10.98 -17.41 5.43
CA VAL A 376 -11.02 -18.87 5.51
C VAL A 376 -9.64 -19.39 5.92
N GLN A 377 -8.59 -18.88 5.31
CA GLN A 377 -7.23 -19.28 5.68
C GLN A 377 -6.92 -18.94 7.12
N GLY A 378 -7.38 -17.78 7.58
CA GLY A 378 -7.20 -17.42 8.99
C GLY A 378 -7.88 -18.41 9.91
N GLY A 379 -9.04 -18.90 9.53
CA GLY A 379 -9.72 -19.91 10.31
C GLY A 379 -8.97 -21.23 10.36
N VAL A 380 -8.35 -21.59 9.23
CA VAL A 380 -7.52 -22.79 9.20
C VAL A 380 -6.34 -22.64 10.17
N LEU A 381 -5.68 -21.49 10.14
CA LEU A 381 -4.53 -21.25 11.01
C LEU A 381 -4.94 -21.19 12.46
N ALA A 382 -6.14 -20.73 12.76
CA ALA A 382 -6.65 -20.68 14.12
C ALA A 382 -7.23 -22.01 14.59
N GLY A 383 -7.30 -23.00 13.71
CA GLY A 383 -7.86 -24.28 14.04
C GLY A 383 -9.37 -24.34 14.01
N GLU A 384 -10.01 -23.37 13.37
CA GLU A 384 -11.47 -23.32 13.33
C GLU A 384 -12.06 -24.14 12.21
N VAL A 385 -11.29 -24.41 11.15
CA VAL A 385 -11.75 -25.25 10.06
C VAL A 385 -10.63 -26.21 9.70
N LYS A 386 -10.96 -27.20 8.88
CA LYS A 386 -9.99 -28.20 8.46
C LYS A 386 -8.88 -27.56 7.64
N ASP A 387 -7.68 -28.11 7.79
CA ASP A 387 -6.52 -27.60 7.08
C ASP A 387 -6.69 -27.72 5.58
N VAL A 388 -6.33 -26.67 4.90
CA VAL A 388 -6.18 -26.68 3.47
C VAL A 388 -4.72 -26.33 3.19
N LEU A 389 -4.03 -27.22 2.52
CA LEU A 389 -2.61 -26.99 2.22
C LEU A 389 -2.53 -26.09 1.01
N LEU A 390 -2.01 -24.89 1.22
CA LEU A 390 -1.82 -23.94 0.14
C LEU A 390 -0.41 -24.08 -0.40
N LEU A 391 -0.32 -24.38 -1.68
CA LEU A 391 0.95 -24.45 -2.37
C LEU A 391 1.02 -23.29 -3.35
N ASP A 392 1.94 -22.39 -3.10
CA ASP A 392 2.17 -21.27 -3.98
C ASP A 392 3.41 -21.56 -4.82
N VAL A 393 3.56 -20.85 -5.93
CA VAL A 393 4.75 -20.96 -6.74
C VAL A 393 5.44 -19.62 -6.79
N THR A 394 6.77 -19.66 -6.94
CA THR A 394 7.52 -18.43 -7.13
C THR A 394 7.28 -17.93 -8.57
N PRO A 395 6.86 -16.68 -8.72
CA PRO A 395 6.57 -16.17 -10.07
C PRO A 395 7.80 -15.88 -10.88
N LEU A 396 8.96 -15.75 -10.23
CA LEU A 396 10.23 -15.46 -10.89
C LEU A 396 11.30 -16.37 -10.34
N SER A 397 12.33 -16.60 -11.15
CA SER A 397 13.46 -17.42 -10.73
C SER A 397 14.38 -16.64 -9.80
N PHE A 398 15.04 -17.38 -8.90
CA PHE A 398 16.07 -16.83 -8.01
C PHE A 398 17.40 -17.48 -8.33
N GLY A 399 18.46 -16.71 -8.26
CA GLY A 399 19.78 -17.26 -8.51
C GLY A 399 20.86 -16.31 -8.09
N ILE A 400 22.07 -16.59 -8.55
CA ILE A 400 23.22 -15.75 -8.22
C ILE A 400 23.95 -15.38 -9.51
N GLU A 401 24.71 -14.30 -9.41
CA GLU A 401 25.59 -13.90 -10.51
C GLU A 401 26.85 -14.77 -10.51
N THR A 402 27.16 -15.32 -11.66
CA THR A 402 28.34 -16.16 -11.82
C THR A 402 29.27 -15.54 -12.86
N MET A 403 30.38 -16.20 -13.09
CA MET A 403 31.46 -15.67 -13.93
C MET A 403 30.90 -15.16 -15.27
N GLY A 404 31.35 -13.98 -15.66
CA GLY A 404 30.91 -13.37 -16.91
C GLY A 404 29.61 -12.58 -16.80
N GLY A 405 29.13 -12.31 -15.59
CA GLY A 405 27.91 -11.54 -15.42
C GLY A 405 26.66 -12.29 -15.79
N VAL A 406 26.66 -13.59 -15.64
CA VAL A 406 25.53 -14.46 -15.98
C VAL A 406 24.76 -14.79 -14.72
N MET A 407 23.45 -14.88 -14.85
CA MET A 407 22.63 -15.37 -13.75
C MET A 407 22.49 -16.88 -13.84
N THR A 408 22.89 -17.55 -12.78
CA THR A 408 22.69 -18.99 -12.64
C THR A 408 21.54 -19.21 -11.68
N LYS A 409 20.50 -19.88 -12.16
CA LYS A 409 19.28 -20.06 -11.39
C LYS A 409 19.42 -21.22 -10.43
N LEU A 410 19.02 -21.02 -9.18
CA LEU A 410 18.92 -22.09 -8.20
C LEU A 410 17.46 -22.50 -8.00
N ILE A 411 16.54 -21.55 -8.03
CA ILE A 411 15.11 -21.83 -7.93
C ILE A 411 14.47 -21.30 -9.18
N GLU A 412 13.86 -22.20 -9.95
CA GLU A 412 13.24 -21.83 -11.21
C GLU A 412 11.88 -21.19 -10.99
N LYS A 413 11.50 -20.32 -11.92
CA LYS A 413 10.15 -19.78 -11.99
C LYS A 413 9.14 -20.92 -11.90
N ASN A 414 8.06 -20.67 -11.17
CA ASN A 414 6.95 -21.62 -10.99
C ASN A 414 7.31 -22.84 -10.15
N THR A 415 8.35 -22.74 -9.34
CA THR A 415 8.63 -23.77 -8.35
C THR A 415 7.70 -23.59 -7.15
N THR A 416 7.15 -24.68 -6.68
CA THR A 416 6.26 -24.68 -5.51
C THR A 416 7.06 -24.28 -4.27
N ILE A 417 6.48 -23.40 -3.46
CA ILE A 417 7.12 -22.96 -2.22
C ILE A 417 6.31 -23.45 -1.03
N PRO A 418 6.96 -23.73 0.10
CA PRO A 418 8.40 -23.53 0.41
C PRO A 418 9.30 -24.51 -0.34
N THR A 419 10.52 -24.08 -0.59
CA THR A 419 11.47 -24.91 -1.32
C THR A 419 12.89 -24.56 -0.91
N LYS A 420 13.79 -25.47 -1.17
CA LYS A 420 15.18 -25.30 -0.82
C LYS A 420 16.03 -25.87 -1.95
N ALA A 421 17.05 -25.15 -2.33
CA ALA A 421 17.92 -25.59 -3.42
C ALA A 421 19.36 -25.30 -3.07
N ASP A 422 20.25 -26.23 -3.40
CA ASP A 422 21.68 -26.11 -3.17
C ASP A 422 22.42 -26.25 -4.49
N GLN A 423 23.56 -25.57 -4.59
CA GLN A 423 24.47 -25.78 -5.70
C GLN A 423 25.87 -25.39 -5.26
N VAL A 424 26.87 -26.14 -5.75
CA VAL A 424 28.26 -25.89 -5.41
C VAL A 424 28.86 -25.03 -6.50
N PHE A 425 29.55 -23.99 -6.10
CA PHE A 425 30.28 -23.08 -6.97
C PHE A 425 31.74 -23.07 -6.57
N SER A 426 32.55 -22.37 -7.36
CA SER A 426 33.95 -22.32 -7.07
C SER A 426 34.52 -20.95 -7.41
N THR A 427 35.85 -20.83 -7.28
CA THR A 427 36.52 -19.57 -7.53
C THR A 427 36.83 -19.42 -9.02
N ALA A 428 36.98 -18.16 -9.45
CA ALA A 428 37.27 -17.82 -10.84
C ALA A 428 38.74 -17.53 -11.09
N GLU A 429 39.53 -17.33 -10.02
CA GLU A 429 40.94 -16.99 -10.13
C GLU A 429 41.76 -17.81 -9.15
N ASP A 430 43.04 -18.00 -9.51
CA ASP A 430 43.94 -18.68 -8.60
C ASP A 430 44.10 -17.91 -7.31
N ASN A 431 44.13 -18.64 -6.19
CA ASN A 431 44.37 -18.07 -4.85
C ASN A 431 43.38 -17.00 -4.48
N GLN A 432 42.17 -17.09 -5.00
CA GLN A 432 41.08 -16.18 -4.62
C GLN A 432 40.68 -16.43 -3.17
N SER A 433 40.64 -15.38 -2.37
CA SER A 433 40.41 -15.51 -0.93
C SER A 433 38.98 -15.28 -0.52
N ALA A 434 38.15 -14.83 -1.41
CA ALA A 434 36.74 -14.54 -1.09
C ALA A 434 35.88 -14.69 -2.33
N VAL A 435 34.61 -15.00 -2.11
CA VAL A 435 33.63 -14.98 -3.19
C VAL A 435 32.49 -14.04 -2.79
N THR A 436 31.97 -13.36 -3.79
CA THR A 436 30.81 -12.49 -3.60
C THR A 436 29.58 -13.23 -4.07
N ILE A 437 28.59 -13.32 -3.21
CA ILE A 437 27.31 -13.92 -3.56
C ILE A 437 26.35 -12.78 -3.85
N HIS A 438 26.02 -12.60 -5.12
CA HIS A 438 25.10 -11.55 -5.56
C HIS A 438 23.79 -12.22 -5.93
N VAL A 439 22.77 -11.99 -5.12
CA VAL A 439 21.49 -12.69 -5.25
C VAL A 439 20.59 -11.91 -6.20
N LEU A 440 20.01 -12.63 -7.15
CA LEU A 440 19.22 -12.03 -8.22
C LEU A 440 17.87 -12.69 -8.33
N GLN A 441 16.93 -11.94 -8.85
CA GLN A 441 15.59 -12.44 -9.15
C GLN A 441 15.23 -12.03 -10.57
N GLY A 442 14.78 -12.97 -11.37
CA GLY A 442 14.39 -12.67 -12.75
C GLY A 442 14.68 -13.79 -13.69
N GLU A 443 14.43 -13.52 -14.96
CA GLU A 443 14.52 -14.53 -16.00
C GLU A 443 15.59 -14.22 -17.05
N ARG A 444 16.25 -13.09 -16.96
CA ARG A 444 17.26 -12.70 -17.95
C ARG A 444 18.56 -13.43 -17.66
N LYS A 445 19.26 -13.79 -18.70
CA LYS A 445 20.53 -14.49 -18.52
C LYS A 445 21.63 -13.55 -18.06
N GLN A 446 21.59 -12.29 -18.50
CA GLN A 446 22.58 -11.33 -18.05
C GLN A 446 22.19 -10.79 -16.69
N ALA A 447 23.13 -10.88 -15.75
CA ALA A 447 22.82 -10.56 -14.36
C ALA A 447 22.28 -9.13 -14.19
N THR A 448 22.87 -8.18 -14.94
CA THR A 448 22.49 -6.79 -14.76
C THR A 448 21.05 -6.49 -15.12
N TYR A 449 20.39 -7.35 -15.88
CA TYR A 449 18.99 -7.12 -16.26
C TYR A 449 18.01 -7.75 -15.30
N ASN A 450 18.50 -8.37 -14.24
CA ASN A 450 17.66 -8.96 -13.23
C ASN A 450 17.67 -8.08 -11.99
N LYS A 451 16.68 -8.29 -11.13
CA LYS A 451 16.60 -7.52 -9.91
C LYS A 451 17.62 -7.99 -8.91
N SER A 452 18.41 -7.06 -8.38
CA SER A 452 19.39 -7.37 -7.33
C SER A 452 18.67 -7.40 -5.99
N LEU A 453 18.79 -8.52 -5.29
CA LEU A 453 18.18 -8.66 -3.97
C LEU A 453 19.16 -8.41 -2.84
N GLY A 454 20.44 -8.34 -3.16
CA GLY A 454 21.46 -8.11 -2.17
C GLY A 454 22.72 -8.89 -2.49
N GLN A 455 23.76 -8.62 -1.72
CA GLN A 455 25.00 -9.37 -1.90
C GLN A 455 25.75 -9.44 -0.58
N PHE A 456 26.57 -10.47 -0.47
CA PHE A 456 27.44 -10.65 0.68
C PHE A 456 28.68 -11.41 0.26
N ASN A 457 29.71 -11.35 1.09
CA ASN A 457 31.00 -12.00 0.80
C ASN A 457 31.23 -13.14 1.76
N LEU A 458 31.77 -14.23 1.20
CA LEU A 458 32.33 -15.31 2.01
C LEU A 458 33.84 -15.21 1.89
N GLU A 459 34.53 -14.95 3.01
CA GLU A 459 35.95 -14.72 3.03
C GLU A 459 36.67 -15.89 3.68
N GLY A 460 37.99 -15.84 3.61
CA GLY A 460 38.79 -16.84 4.27
C GLY A 460 38.94 -18.15 3.49
N ILE A 461 38.75 -18.08 2.19
CA ILE A 461 38.95 -19.26 1.35
C ILE A 461 40.46 -19.52 1.23
N GLN A 462 40.84 -20.76 1.48
CA GLN A 462 42.27 -21.14 1.43
C GLN A 462 42.81 -21.00 0.02
N PRO A 463 44.08 -20.57 -0.14
CA PRO A 463 44.66 -20.46 -1.47
C PRO A 463 44.63 -21.80 -2.19
N ALA A 464 44.18 -21.76 -3.43
CA ALA A 464 44.06 -22.95 -4.25
C ALA A 464 43.91 -22.52 -5.70
N PRO A 465 44.21 -23.38 -6.65
CA PRO A 465 43.94 -23.07 -8.04
C PRO A 465 42.46 -22.83 -8.25
N ARG A 466 42.15 -21.97 -9.22
CA ARG A 466 40.74 -21.66 -9.51
C ARG A 466 40.01 -22.96 -9.84
N GLY A 467 38.75 -22.99 -9.43
CA GLY A 467 37.90 -24.15 -9.66
C GLY A 467 38.03 -25.23 -8.63
N MET A 468 39.04 -25.16 -7.72
CA MET A 468 39.22 -26.19 -6.72
C MET A 468 38.42 -25.96 -5.44
N PRO A 469 38.34 -24.74 -4.88
CA PRO A 469 37.51 -24.56 -3.70
C PRO A 469 36.06 -24.87 -4.00
N GLN A 470 35.35 -25.35 -3.00
CA GLN A 470 33.94 -25.68 -3.14
C GLN A 470 33.13 -24.82 -2.18
N VAL A 471 32.25 -24.00 -2.73
CA VAL A 471 31.36 -23.12 -1.95
C VAL A 471 29.92 -23.56 -2.22
N GLU A 472 29.29 -24.05 -1.19
CA GLU A 472 27.89 -24.50 -1.30
C GLU A 472 26.95 -23.33 -1.01
N VAL A 473 26.15 -22.99 -2.00
CA VAL A 473 25.16 -21.91 -1.86
C VAL A 473 23.80 -22.57 -1.71
N THR A 474 23.09 -22.17 -0.66
CA THR A 474 21.76 -22.70 -0.36
C THR A 474 20.75 -21.57 -0.38
N PHE A 475 19.69 -21.77 -1.15
CA PHE A 475 18.53 -20.89 -1.20
C PHE A 475 17.37 -21.57 -0.48
N ASP A 476 16.82 -20.92 0.53
CA ASP A 476 15.73 -21.46 1.33
C ASP A 476 14.59 -20.47 1.27
N LEU A 477 13.56 -20.79 0.50
CA LEU A 477 12.42 -19.91 0.25
C LEU A 477 11.24 -20.43 1.07
N ASP A 478 10.76 -19.62 2.01
CA ASP A 478 9.73 -20.11 2.91
C ASP A 478 8.33 -19.92 2.32
N ALA A 479 7.33 -20.35 3.08
CA ALA A 479 5.96 -20.34 2.60
C ALA A 479 5.41 -18.93 2.40
N ASP A 480 6.02 -17.95 3.05
CA ASP A 480 5.62 -16.55 2.88
C ASP A 480 6.34 -15.91 1.70
N GLY A 481 7.25 -16.62 1.07
CA GLY A 481 7.99 -16.06 -0.04
C GLY A 481 9.25 -15.31 0.38
N ILE A 482 9.70 -15.51 1.60
CA ILE A 482 10.91 -14.86 2.12
C ILE A 482 12.09 -15.77 1.87
N LEU A 483 13.17 -15.20 1.34
CA LEU A 483 14.33 -15.96 0.87
C LEU A 483 15.50 -15.80 1.81
N ASN A 484 16.03 -16.93 2.29
CA ASN A 484 17.28 -16.97 3.05
C ASN A 484 18.35 -17.61 2.20
N VAL A 485 19.50 -16.96 2.14
CA VAL A 485 20.61 -17.43 1.31
C VAL A 485 21.84 -17.63 2.20
N SER A 486 22.50 -18.77 2.05
CA SER A 486 23.73 -19.02 2.76
C SER A 486 24.79 -19.52 1.79
N ALA A 487 26.06 -19.30 2.15
CA ALA A 487 27.19 -19.78 1.41
C ALA A 487 28.18 -20.37 2.39
N LYS A 488 28.66 -21.59 2.09
CA LYS A 488 29.53 -22.32 3.00
C LYS A 488 30.73 -22.83 2.23
N ASP A 489 31.93 -22.55 2.76
CA ASP A 489 33.15 -23.11 2.24
C ASP A 489 33.28 -24.53 2.78
N LYS A 490 33.20 -25.53 1.90
CA LYS A 490 33.18 -26.89 2.35
C LYS A 490 34.51 -27.32 3.00
N ALA A 491 35.62 -26.72 2.60
CA ALA A 491 36.91 -27.11 3.15
C ALA A 491 37.11 -26.61 4.58
N THR A 492 36.68 -25.37 4.87
CA THR A 492 36.91 -24.77 6.18
C THR A 492 35.71 -24.81 7.07
N GLY A 493 34.52 -25.00 6.49
CA GLY A 493 33.27 -24.91 7.24
C GLY A 493 32.80 -23.51 7.49
N LYS A 494 33.54 -22.50 7.04
CA LYS A 494 33.09 -21.11 7.21
C LYS A 494 31.81 -20.87 6.41
N GLU A 495 30.92 -20.12 7.03
CA GLU A 495 29.61 -19.90 6.43
C GLU A 495 29.17 -18.45 6.67
N GLN A 496 28.55 -17.87 5.65
CA GLN A 496 27.88 -16.58 5.76
C GLN A 496 26.46 -16.77 5.32
N LYS A 497 25.57 -16.04 5.97
CA LYS A 497 24.16 -16.12 5.67
C LYS A 497 23.59 -14.71 5.54
N ILE A 498 22.56 -14.60 4.73
CA ILE A 498 21.82 -13.37 4.61
C ILE A 498 20.35 -13.73 4.49
N THR A 499 19.53 -13.06 5.28
CA THR A 499 18.10 -13.06 5.02
C THR A 499 17.89 -11.96 4.02
N ILE A 500 17.37 -12.30 2.86
CA ILE A 500 17.23 -11.32 1.82
C ILE A 500 16.26 -10.28 2.28
N GLN A 501 16.77 -9.09 2.45
CA GLN A 501 15.93 -7.95 2.70
C GLN A 501 15.40 -7.48 1.38
N ALA A 502 14.16 -7.05 1.39
CA ALA A 502 13.54 -6.57 0.19
C ALA A 502 14.41 -5.48 -0.41
N SER A 503 14.87 -5.66 -1.64
CA SER A 503 15.68 -4.62 -2.25
C SER A 503 14.86 -3.36 -2.47
N GLY A 504 13.54 -3.45 -2.51
CA GLY A 504 12.69 -2.28 -2.51
C GLY A 504 11.99 -2.07 -1.20
N GLY A 505 12.46 -2.66 -0.11
CA GLY A 505 11.81 -2.60 1.18
C GLY A 505 12.64 -1.92 2.23
N LEU A 506 12.32 -2.20 3.47
CA LEU A 506 12.96 -1.58 4.62
C LEU A 506 14.07 -2.48 5.15
N SER A 507 15.11 -1.86 5.71
CA SER A 507 16.14 -2.63 6.40
C SER A 507 15.55 -3.22 7.67
N GLU A 508 16.25 -4.23 8.23
CA GLU A 508 15.79 -4.83 9.48
C GLU A 508 15.77 -3.82 10.61
N GLU A 509 16.73 -2.90 10.60
CA GLU A 509 16.76 -1.86 11.61
C GLU A 509 15.56 -0.93 11.46
N GLU A 510 15.23 -0.58 10.23
CA GLU A 510 14.06 0.25 9.98
C GLU A 510 12.78 -0.47 10.39
N ILE A 511 12.70 -1.77 10.08
CA ILE A 511 11.53 -2.57 10.48
C ILE A 511 11.41 -2.61 11.99
N GLU A 512 12.53 -2.84 12.69
CA GLU A 512 12.50 -2.93 14.14
C GLU A 512 12.02 -1.61 14.74
N ALA A 513 12.51 -0.49 14.21
CA ALA A 513 12.07 0.82 14.69
C ALA A 513 10.58 1.01 14.44
N MET A 514 10.10 0.61 13.29
CA MET A 514 8.68 0.75 12.97
C MET A 514 7.81 -0.17 13.81
N VAL A 515 8.29 -1.38 14.07
CA VAL A 515 7.56 -2.30 14.93
C VAL A 515 7.48 -1.75 16.34
N GLN A 516 8.58 -1.19 16.84
CA GLN A 516 8.57 -0.57 18.15
C GLN A 516 7.61 0.60 18.20
N GLU A 517 7.57 1.39 17.15
CA GLU A 517 6.59 2.47 17.06
C GLU A 517 5.17 1.93 17.11
N ALA A 518 4.93 0.85 16.39
CA ALA A 518 3.58 0.28 16.33
C ALA A 518 3.20 -0.40 17.63
N GLU A 519 4.12 -1.17 18.20
CA GLU A 519 3.84 -1.89 19.44
C GLU A 519 3.67 -0.94 20.60
N ALA A 520 4.58 0.01 20.64
CA ALA A 520 4.51 1.08 21.63
C ALA A 520 3.79 2.26 21.00
N ASN A 521 2.84 1.95 20.13
CA ASN A 521 2.14 3.02 19.44
C ASN A 521 1.60 4.03 20.43
N LYS A 522 1.11 3.55 21.54
CA LYS A 522 0.61 4.48 22.54
C LYS A 522 1.72 5.39 23.03
N GLU A 523 2.88 4.81 23.35
CA GLU A 523 3.97 5.62 23.88
C GLU A 523 4.62 6.48 22.81
N ALA A 524 4.93 5.88 21.67
CA ALA A 524 5.59 6.63 20.61
C ALA A 524 4.69 7.72 20.06
N ASP A 525 3.42 7.39 19.85
CA ASP A 525 2.48 8.36 19.36
C ASP A 525 2.23 9.44 20.40
N LYS A 526 2.18 9.06 21.67
CA LYS A 526 2.04 10.04 22.72
C LYS A 526 3.25 10.98 22.76
N LYS A 527 4.45 10.42 22.62
CA LYS A 527 5.65 11.24 22.58
C LYS A 527 5.65 12.17 21.36
N PHE A 528 5.25 11.66 20.23
CA PHE A 528 5.18 12.50 19.03
C PHE A 528 4.12 13.56 19.19
N GLU A 529 2.97 13.19 19.75
CA GLU A 529 1.92 14.16 20.02
C GLU A 529 2.43 15.25 20.93
N GLU A 530 3.14 14.85 21.97
CA GLU A 530 3.70 15.83 22.91
C GLU A 530 4.73 16.72 22.22
N LEU A 531 5.54 16.14 21.32
CA LEU A 531 6.53 16.91 20.61
C LEU A 531 5.87 17.92 19.68
N VAL A 532 4.86 17.51 18.93
CA VAL A 532 4.19 18.43 18.01
C VAL A 532 3.42 19.49 18.80
N THR A 533 2.82 19.09 19.93
CA THR A 533 2.19 20.08 20.79
C THR A 533 3.21 21.12 21.25
N ALA A 534 4.40 20.65 21.63
CA ALA A 534 5.45 21.57 22.04
C ALA A 534 5.88 22.48 20.88
N ARG A 535 6.02 21.91 19.69
CA ARG A 535 6.36 22.72 18.51
C ARG A 535 5.30 23.78 18.22
N ASN A 536 4.04 23.37 18.32
CA ASN A 536 2.94 24.29 18.06
C ASN A 536 2.86 25.38 19.11
N GLN A 537 3.06 25.00 20.37
CA GLN A 537 3.10 26.00 21.43
C GLN A 537 4.26 26.98 21.21
N ALA A 538 5.39 26.45 20.76
CA ALA A 538 6.54 27.33 20.47
C ALA A 538 6.20 28.28 19.34
N ASP A 539 5.59 27.81 18.28
CA ASP A 539 5.19 28.66 17.18
C ASP A 539 4.21 29.72 17.63
N GLN A 540 3.23 29.33 18.42
CA GLN A 540 2.26 30.30 18.90
C GLN A 540 2.89 31.30 19.84
N MET A 541 3.77 30.83 20.70
CA MET A 541 4.45 31.71 21.62
C MET A 541 5.30 32.72 20.86
N ILE A 542 6.04 32.26 19.85
CA ILE A 542 6.85 33.14 19.04
C ILE A 542 5.97 34.18 18.34
N HIS A 543 4.93 33.70 17.68
CA HIS A 543 4.05 34.59 16.93
C HIS A 543 3.36 35.57 17.85
N GLY A 544 2.81 35.12 18.96
CA GLY A 544 2.12 35.98 19.91
C GLY A 544 3.04 36.97 20.56
N THR A 545 4.25 36.52 20.91
CA THR A 545 5.20 37.43 21.55
C THR A 545 5.66 38.49 20.58
N LYS A 546 5.95 38.15 19.33
CA LYS A 546 6.33 39.16 18.35
C LYS A 546 5.22 40.18 18.17
N LYS A 547 3.99 39.73 18.12
CA LYS A 547 2.87 40.63 17.96
C LYS A 547 2.73 41.54 19.19
N GLN A 548 2.91 40.96 20.37
CA GLN A 548 2.82 41.78 21.59
C GLN A 548 3.94 42.78 21.70
N VAL A 549 5.13 42.39 21.24
CA VAL A 549 6.25 43.33 21.21
C VAL A 549 5.88 44.51 20.31
N GLU A 550 5.35 44.21 19.15
CA GLU A 550 4.97 45.25 18.22
C GLU A 550 3.90 46.15 18.82
N GLU A 551 2.90 45.53 19.45
CA GLU A 551 1.78 46.30 20.03
C GLU A 551 2.20 47.11 21.24
N ALA A 552 3.17 46.61 22.01
CA ALA A 552 3.62 47.33 23.19
C ALA A 552 4.41 48.61 22.82
N GLY A 553 5.11 48.53 21.70
CA GLY A 553 5.85 49.68 21.22
C GLY A 553 6.81 50.22 22.28
N GLU A 554 6.71 51.49 22.56
CA GLU A 554 7.63 52.15 23.48
C GLU A 554 7.34 51.84 24.94
N ALA A 555 6.19 51.25 25.24
CA ALA A 555 5.90 50.87 26.62
C ALA A 555 6.83 49.75 27.10
N LEU A 556 7.44 49.01 26.16
CA LEU A 556 8.38 47.94 26.50
C LEU A 556 9.77 48.51 26.55
N PRO A 557 10.47 48.42 27.71
CA PRO A 557 11.84 48.95 27.78
C PRO A 557 12.77 48.26 26.78
N ALA A 558 13.74 48.98 26.26
CA ALA A 558 14.63 48.47 25.22
C ALA A 558 15.43 47.26 25.69
N ASP A 559 15.86 47.22 26.94
CA ASP A 559 16.60 46.07 27.43
C ASP A 559 15.69 44.83 27.55
N GLU A 560 14.46 45.02 27.92
CA GLU A 560 13.49 43.91 27.95
C GLU A 560 13.21 43.41 26.56
N LYS A 561 13.06 44.32 25.59
CA LYS A 561 12.84 43.93 24.20
C LYS A 561 14.00 43.12 23.67
N ALA A 562 15.24 43.49 24.00
CA ALA A 562 16.41 42.76 23.55
C ALA A 562 16.41 41.33 24.13
N LYS A 563 16.04 41.20 25.40
CA LYS A 563 15.97 39.88 26.02
C LYS A 563 14.92 39.01 25.33
N ILE A 564 13.78 39.59 25.03
CA ILE A 564 12.69 38.84 24.39
C ILE A 564 13.11 38.41 22.99
N GLU A 565 13.74 39.30 22.23
CA GLU A 565 14.15 38.93 20.87
C GLU A 565 15.20 37.85 20.89
N ALA A 566 16.13 37.89 21.85
CA ALA A 566 17.13 36.83 21.98
C ALA A 566 16.47 35.49 22.32
N ALA A 567 15.48 35.51 23.19
CA ALA A 567 14.77 34.29 23.56
C ALA A 567 13.97 33.76 22.39
N ILE A 568 13.37 34.64 21.59
CA ILE A 568 12.64 34.20 20.40
C ILE A 568 13.59 33.53 19.43
N GLU A 569 14.76 34.11 19.22
CA GLU A 569 15.72 33.53 18.28
C GLU A 569 16.19 32.18 18.77
N ALA A 570 16.42 32.02 20.07
CA ALA A 570 16.83 30.75 20.63
C ALA A 570 15.74 29.70 20.43
N LEU A 571 14.48 30.07 20.62
CA LEU A 571 13.38 29.14 20.44
C LEU A 571 13.22 28.78 18.97
N GLU A 572 13.36 29.75 18.07
CA GLU A 572 13.26 29.46 16.65
C GLU A 572 14.31 28.46 16.20
N SER A 573 15.45 28.47 16.83
CA SER A 573 16.52 27.56 16.43
C SER A 573 16.24 26.12 16.82
N VAL A 574 15.34 25.87 17.78
CA VAL A 574 15.04 24.51 18.22
C VAL A 574 13.59 24.08 17.93
N LYS A 575 12.72 24.98 17.51
CA LYS A 575 11.30 24.67 17.46
C LYS A 575 10.96 23.57 16.45
N SER A 576 11.78 23.42 15.42
CA SER A 576 11.54 22.39 14.42
C SER A 576 12.32 21.12 14.68
N GLY A 577 13.04 21.07 15.79
CA GLY A 577 13.82 19.90 16.15
C GLY A 577 12.98 18.83 16.82
N ASP A 578 13.67 17.77 17.20
CA ASP A 578 13.02 16.61 17.79
C ASP A 578 13.15 16.53 19.30
N ASP A 579 13.76 17.52 19.92
CA ASP A 579 14.02 17.50 21.36
C ASP A 579 12.97 18.32 22.08
N LYS A 580 11.95 17.60 22.60
CA LYS A 580 10.85 18.27 23.28
C LYS A 580 11.34 19.04 24.50
N GLU A 581 12.28 18.46 25.26
CA GLU A 581 12.80 19.15 26.44
C GLU A 581 13.51 20.43 26.08
N ALA A 582 14.26 20.42 24.97
CA ALA A 582 14.90 21.63 24.51
C ALA A 582 13.88 22.69 24.12
N ILE A 583 12.83 22.27 23.43
CA ILE A 583 11.77 23.21 23.05
C ILE A 583 11.09 23.76 24.28
N ASP A 584 10.71 22.89 25.22
CA ASP A 584 10.05 23.35 26.44
C ASP A 584 10.92 24.30 27.24
N ALA A 585 12.22 23.98 27.32
CA ALA A 585 13.13 24.84 28.07
C ALA A 585 13.20 26.24 27.44
N LYS A 586 13.28 26.29 26.12
CA LYS A 586 13.33 27.57 25.45
C LYS A 586 12.00 28.32 25.52
N VAL A 587 10.89 27.58 25.56
CA VAL A 587 9.59 28.20 25.76
C VAL A 587 9.55 28.86 27.13
N GLN A 588 10.03 28.14 28.16
CA GLN A 588 10.04 28.71 29.50
C GLN A 588 10.94 29.94 29.58
N GLU A 589 12.10 29.87 28.92
CA GLU A 589 12.98 31.04 28.89
C GLU A 589 12.29 32.23 28.24
N LEU A 590 11.56 31.99 27.15
CA LEU A 590 10.83 33.06 26.50
C LEU A 590 9.72 33.59 27.38
N MET A 591 9.01 32.71 28.08
CA MET A 591 7.97 33.16 29.00
C MET A 591 8.54 34.05 30.08
N GLN A 592 9.69 33.65 30.64
CA GLN A 592 10.31 34.46 31.67
C GLN A 592 10.77 35.80 31.11
N ALA A 593 11.37 35.77 29.91
CA ALA A 593 11.83 37.01 29.30
C ALA A 593 10.69 37.93 28.97
N ALA A 594 9.51 37.37 28.72
CA ALA A 594 8.35 38.15 28.28
C ALA A 594 7.40 38.53 29.39
N GLN A 595 7.79 38.35 30.66
CA GLN A 595 6.89 38.68 31.75
C GLN A 595 6.39 40.10 31.71
N LYS A 596 7.35 41.04 31.51
CA LYS A 596 6.97 42.45 31.46
C LYS A 596 6.04 42.73 30.28
N LEU A 597 6.31 42.05 29.14
CA LEU A 597 5.47 42.20 27.98
C LEU A 597 4.07 41.67 28.24
N MET A 598 3.96 40.56 28.94
CA MET A 598 2.67 40.02 29.26
C MET A 598 1.87 40.92 30.19
N GLU A 599 2.55 41.56 31.13
CA GLU A 599 1.89 42.55 32.00
C GLU A 599 1.32 43.68 31.18
N ILE A 600 2.13 44.20 30.22
CA ILE A 600 1.69 45.27 29.36
C ILE A 600 0.49 44.83 28.52
N ALA A 601 0.55 43.64 27.96
CA ALA A 601 -0.55 43.13 27.14
C ALA A 601 -1.83 42.97 27.97
N GLN A 602 -1.69 42.51 29.21
CA GLN A 602 -2.83 42.32 30.07
C GLN A 602 -3.49 43.64 30.39
N GLN A 603 -2.67 44.68 30.68
CA GLN A 603 -3.22 45.99 30.95
C GLN A 603 -3.96 46.54 29.73
N LYS A 604 -3.38 46.33 28.55
CA LYS A 604 -4.03 46.76 27.33
C LYS A 604 -5.37 46.04 27.10
N ALA A 605 -5.38 44.75 27.34
CA ALA A 605 -6.62 43.98 27.13
C ALA A 605 -7.72 44.46 28.09
N GLN A 606 -7.34 44.74 29.36
CA GLN A 606 -8.31 45.26 30.31
C GLN A 606 -8.84 46.59 29.88
N ALA A 607 -7.94 47.46 29.36
CA ALA A 607 -8.37 48.77 28.94
C ALA A 607 -9.32 48.73 27.77
N GLU A 608 -9.08 47.78 26.85
CA GLU A 608 -9.93 47.73 25.68
C GLU A 608 -11.22 46.98 25.91
N GLN A 609 -11.27 46.19 26.97
CA GLN A 609 -12.44 45.35 27.15
C GLN A 609 -12.77 44.57 25.91
N ALA A 610 -11.83 44.35 25.10
CA ALA A 610 -12.10 43.72 23.86
C ALA A 610 -12.59 42.35 24.18
N GLY A 611 -13.69 42.01 23.74
CA GLY A 611 -14.14 40.69 23.83
C GLY A 611 -13.20 39.83 23.08
N ALA A 612 -12.11 39.71 23.58
CA ALA A 612 -11.10 39.00 22.91
C ALA A 612 -11.51 37.57 22.86
N ASP A 613 -11.86 37.12 21.77
CA ASP A 613 -12.19 35.82 21.60
C ASP A 613 -10.99 35.07 21.36
N ALA A 614 -10.28 34.86 22.16
CA ALA A 614 -9.08 34.16 21.97
C ALA A 614 -9.28 32.71 22.07
N GLY A 615 -8.53 32.05 21.56
CA GLY A 615 -8.27 30.79 22.04
C GLY A 615 -8.65 29.60 21.27
N GLU A 616 -9.06 29.81 20.08
CA GLU A 616 -9.37 28.62 19.35
C GLU A 616 -8.22 28.12 18.53
N GLN A 617 -7.22 28.91 18.39
CA GLN A 617 -6.19 28.52 17.46
C GLN A 617 -5.37 27.34 17.89
N PRO A 618 -5.03 27.20 19.17
CA PRO A 618 -4.12 26.11 19.51
C PRO A 618 -4.68 24.75 19.26
N LYS A 619 -5.99 24.68 19.17
CA LYS A 619 -6.57 23.36 19.02
C LYS A 619 -6.31 22.73 17.70
N GLN A 620 -6.19 23.54 16.66
CA GLN A 620 -6.01 22.93 15.36
C GLN A 620 -4.70 22.21 15.21
N ASP A 621 -3.66 22.82 15.75
CA ASP A 621 -2.35 22.19 15.67
C ASP A 621 -2.29 20.96 16.54
N ASP A 622 -2.97 21.02 17.68
CA ASP A 622 -3.06 19.83 18.51
C ASP A 622 -3.85 18.74 17.80
N ASP A 623 -4.86 19.15 17.06
CA ASP A 623 -5.66 18.19 16.36
C ASP A 623 -4.89 17.44 15.29
N VAL A 624 -3.93 18.08 14.65
CA VAL A 624 -3.15 17.40 13.63
C VAL A 624 -2.44 16.20 14.23
N VAL A 625 -1.77 16.44 15.36
CA VAL A 625 -1.05 15.35 16.00
C VAL A 625 -2.01 14.35 16.60
N ASP A 626 -3.08 14.85 17.19
CA ASP A 626 -4.04 13.97 17.84
C ASP A 626 -4.68 13.02 16.83
N ALA A 627 -4.96 13.50 15.65
CA ALA A 627 -5.61 12.63 14.67
C ALA A 627 -4.70 11.47 14.28
N GLU A 628 -3.42 11.76 14.09
CA GLU A 628 -2.48 10.70 13.80
C GLU A 628 -2.40 9.69 14.91
N PHE A 629 -2.37 10.21 16.14
CA PHE A 629 -2.26 9.33 17.30
C PHE A 629 -3.56 8.62 17.60
N GLU A 630 -4.65 9.26 17.34
CA GLU A 630 -5.92 8.61 17.58
C GLU A 630 -6.09 7.39 16.72
N GLU A 631 -5.63 7.49 15.49
CA GLU A 631 -5.70 6.33 14.63
C GLU A 631 -4.90 5.18 15.20
N VAL A 632 -3.72 5.48 15.70
CA VAL A 632 -2.91 4.47 16.32
C VAL A 632 -3.55 3.96 17.61
N LYS A 633 -4.06 4.89 18.41
CA LYS A 633 -4.69 4.49 19.68
C LYS A 633 -5.90 3.60 19.44
N GLU A 634 -6.68 3.95 18.44
CA GLU A 634 -7.87 3.17 18.18
C GLU A 634 -7.54 1.77 17.69
N ASP A 635 -6.45 1.66 16.97
CA ASP A 635 -6.05 0.35 16.51
C ASP A 635 -5.70 -0.57 17.66
N LYS A 636 -5.45 -0.04 18.84
CA LYS A 636 -5.05 -0.85 19.96
C LYS A 636 -6.19 -1.17 20.91
N LYS A 637 -7.34 -0.62 20.71
CA LYS A 637 -8.47 -0.99 21.54
C LYS A 637 -9.18 -2.19 20.94
#